data_6d2ad90a599eaed76f4e12e0596dac09
#
_entry.id   6d2ad90a599eaed76f4e12e0596dac09
#
_cell.length_a   1.000
_cell.length_b   1.000
_cell.length_c   1.000
_cell.angle_alpha   90.00
_cell.angle_beta   90.00
_cell.angle_gamma   90.00
#
_symmetry.space_group_name_H-M   'P 1'
#
loop_
_entity.id
_entity.type
_entity.pdbx_description
1 polymer ?
#
loop_
_entity_poly.entity_id
_entity_poly.type
_entity_poly.pdbx_seq_one_letter_code
_entity_poly.pdbx_strand_id
1 'polypeptide(L)'
;MNERYEELFSALDRYLADFSGKGRDPEEAGRLFGIIEKGGDTPYDTICNVFGCGRFEACAVLLGAFVTIGGTRGDLLRAFGAGEPSGITPAAVSGIFFGCSDIMPFVEFLGKGTALDRLFDGTEPYAKAQMKLRSSIASYFFTGALYDPLFAVEDDDEGDATETPAFSDYIPLASTDKAVRELCAIISGLDPAKPSVIRVTGEKGAGRHTAVQRAFAAVGGRCIPVTLPAKLSAERTEELCTKLLLAESVPVITFAEGAFSAEAVGTIADETGMTVVICEDETTGDFGAESYTVKVGLPVLEEQLLLWQTMSREYSVAPDADLAELTGEFELTPAGVKKALRCASLLAGGGTLTMADIKNGCYRSFGSDMGSKAVRIDSAFGWDDLVLPTHSKELLRAACDQVRLRHKVFDGWGFGRKMPYGKSVSMIFTGSPGTGKTMAAQIVAKELGMDIYRISLANVVSKYIGETEKNLNEIFDNAKQSHVILFFDEADALFSRRTEVKDSNDKYSNMEAAFLLQKIEEFSGVVILATNLVQNFDEAFKRRMRFIIDFPFPDADRRRALWKRAFPEKAPLGNIDFEFLVSHYELSGSNIRNIALHSAFLAASGTEEPIGMKHIMAALRNEYAKSGKAFTRAEAGEYYYCLTDN
;
A
#
# COMPACT_ATOMS: atom_id res chain seq x y z
N MET A 1 43.38 9.77 -4.13
CA MET A 1 43.14 10.87 -3.17
C MET A 1 43.17 12.16 -4.00
N ASN A 2 42.29 13.12 -3.76
CA ASN A 2 42.21 14.36 -4.55
C ASN A 2 43.45 15.22 -4.19
N GLU A 3 44.11 15.90 -5.17
CA GLU A 3 45.28 16.76 -4.96
C GLU A 3 45.04 17.76 -3.81
N ARG A 4 43.83 18.23 -3.63
CA ARG A 4 43.43 19.13 -2.55
C ARG A 4 43.59 18.50 -1.15
N TYR A 5 43.29 17.23 -0.98
CA TYR A 5 43.51 16.54 0.31
C TYR A 5 44.98 16.33 0.60
N GLU A 6 45.78 16.02 -0.43
CA GLU A 6 47.24 15.91 -0.26
C GLU A 6 47.82 17.25 0.14
N GLU A 7 47.36 18.35 -0.46
CA GLU A 7 47.75 19.71 -0.07
C GLU A 7 47.40 20.01 1.40
N LEU A 8 46.13 19.77 1.80
CA LEU A 8 45.63 20.02 3.17
C LEU A 8 46.35 19.19 4.22
N PHE A 9 46.46 17.87 4.03
CA PHE A 9 47.06 16.97 4.99
C PHE A 9 48.59 17.12 5.05
N SER A 10 49.25 17.35 3.92
CA SER A 10 50.68 17.60 3.91
C SER A 10 51.03 18.94 4.56
N ALA A 11 50.19 19.96 4.38
CA ALA A 11 50.38 21.25 5.06
C ALA A 11 50.13 21.12 6.55
N LEU A 12 49.10 20.39 6.97
CA LEU A 12 48.79 20.13 8.38
C LEU A 12 49.91 19.31 9.06
N ASP A 13 50.36 18.21 8.46
CA ASP A 13 51.43 17.38 9.05
C ASP A 13 52.74 18.14 9.18
N ARG A 14 53.10 18.95 8.18
CA ARG A 14 54.28 19.85 8.25
C ARG A 14 54.12 20.85 9.38
N TYR A 15 52.98 21.52 9.48
CA TYR A 15 52.70 22.46 10.54
C TYR A 15 52.79 21.83 11.93
N LEU A 16 52.19 20.65 12.12
CA LEU A 16 52.26 19.91 13.39
C LEU A 16 53.67 19.41 13.72
N ALA A 17 54.50 19.09 12.72
CA ALA A 17 55.90 18.73 12.91
C ALA A 17 56.73 19.91 13.44
N ASP A 18 56.57 21.06 12.83
CA ASP A 18 57.28 22.28 13.27
C ASP A 18 56.77 22.74 14.64
N PHE A 19 55.48 22.68 14.91
CA PHE A 19 54.90 22.99 16.21
C PHE A 19 55.48 22.12 17.34
N SER A 20 55.63 20.81 17.11
CA SER A 20 56.19 19.89 18.11
C SER A 20 57.65 20.17 18.44
N GLY A 21 58.40 20.79 17.54
CA GLY A 21 59.86 21.14 17.76
C GLY A 21 60.13 22.55 18.28
N LYS A 22 59.32 23.52 17.84
CA LYS A 22 59.62 24.95 18.07
C LYS A 22 58.45 25.75 18.67
N GLY A 23 57.27 25.11 18.87
CA GLY A 23 56.07 25.82 19.23
C GLY A 23 55.38 26.43 17.98
N ARG A 24 54.38 27.28 18.18
CA ARG A 24 53.64 27.92 17.11
C ARG A 24 54.49 28.90 16.31
N ASP A 25 54.62 28.68 15.01
CA ASP A 25 55.18 29.63 14.05
C ASP A 25 54.03 30.40 13.36
N PRO A 26 53.95 31.75 13.55
CA PRO A 26 52.89 32.54 12.92
C PRO A 26 52.90 32.53 11.40
N GLU A 27 54.06 32.40 10.74
CA GLU A 27 54.15 32.35 9.28
C GLU A 27 53.63 31.04 8.74
N GLU A 28 53.99 29.91 9.33
CA GLU A 28 53.46 28.58 8.94
C GLU A 28 51.98 28.44 9.25
N ALA A 29 51.51 29.00 10.40
CA ALA A 29 50.08 29.09 10.68
C ALA A 29 49.34 29.92 9.61
N GLY A 30 49.90 31.05 9.20
CA GLY A 30 49.35 31.89 8.15
C GLY A 30 49.28 31.18 6.77
N ARG A 31 50.31 30.36 6.44
CA ARG A 31 50.29 29.51 5.22
C ARG A 31 49.20 28.45 5.27
N LEU A 32 49.05 27.75 6.41
CA LEU A 32 48.01 26.75 6.59
C LEU A 32 46.59 27.37 6.48
N PHE A 33 46.36 28.51 7.12
CA PHE A 33 45.10 29.23 7.00
C PHE A 33 44.82 29.67 5.56
N GLY A 34 45.83 30.13 4.83
CA GLY A 34 45.68 30.48 3.42
C GLY A 34 45.29 29.27 2.55
N ILE A 35 45.76 28.06 2.89
CA ILE A 35 45.36 26.83 2.23
C ILE A 35 43.94 26.46 2.63
N ILE A 36 43.57 26.53 3.90
CA ILE A 36 42.20 26.25 4.38
C ILE A 36 41.18 27.19 3.71
N GLU A 37 41.47 28.48 3.68
CA GLU A 37 40.57 29.53 3.15
C GLU A 37 40.47 29.59 1.62
N LYS A 38 41.40 28.98 0.92
CA LYS A 38 41.39 28.95 -0.55
C LYS A 38 40.14 28.27 -1.15
N GLY A 39 39.52 27.42 -0.36
CA GLY A 39 38.35 26.66 -0.77
C GLY A 39 38.63 25.66 -1.92
N GLY A 40 37.67 24.83 -2.23
CA GLY A 40 37.75 23.84 -3.31
C GLY A 40 36.47 23.02 -3.40
N ASP A 41 36.49 21.94 -4.19
CA ASP A 41 35.37 21.04 -4.40
C ASP A 41 35.55 19.70 -3.67
N THR A 42 36.16 19.73 -2.48
CA THR A 42 36.35 18.52 -1.67
C THR A 42 35.20 18.39 -0.65
N PRO A 43 34.93 17.16 -0.15
CA PRO A 43 33.98 16.97 0.98
C PRO A 43 34.35 17.84 2.21
N TYR A 44 35.61 18.10 2.48
CA TYR A 44 36.03 19.02 3.52
C TYR A 44 35.53 20.46 3.25
N ASP A 45 35.72 20.94 2.02
CA ASP A 45 35.28 22.28 1.64
C ASP A 45 33.74 22.36 1.70
N THR A 46 33.03 21.30 1.28
CA THR A 46 31.57 21.20 1.40
C THR A 46 31.12 21.26 2.87
N ILE A 47 31.75 20.50 3.76
CA ILE A 47 31.45 20.54 5.21
C ILE A 47 31.62 21.98 5.75
N CYS A 48 32.75 22.62 5.46
CA CYS A 48 33.01 23.95 5.92
C CYS A 48 32.02 24.99 5.40
N ASN A 49 31.64 24.88 4.14
CA ASN A 49 30.69 25.80 3.50
C ASN A 49 29.25 25.60 4.03
N VAL A 50 28.77 24.36 4.08
CA VAL A 50 27.40 24.03 4.53
C VAL A 50 27.17 24.44 5.98
N PHE A 51 28.14 24.22 6.86
CA PHE A 51 27.99 24.57 8.28
C PHE A 51 28.51 25.97 8.62
N GLY A 52 28.98 26.73 7.63
CA GLY A 52 29.48 28.08 7.84
C GLY A 52 30.70 28.13 8.78
N CYS A 53 31.59 27.12 8.69
CA CYS A 53 32.72 27.00 9.56
C CYS A 53 33.67 28.21 9.45
N GLY A 54 33.90 28.92 10.56
CA GLY A 54 34.98 29.87 10.67
C GLY A 54 36.35 29.17 10.78
N ARG A 55 37.40 29.95 10.99
CA ARG A 55 38.76 29.40 11.10
C ARG A 55 38.93 28.36 12.22
N PHE A 56 38.25 28.54 13.33
CA PHE A 56 38.37 27.65 14.50
C PHE A 56 37.74 26.29 14.18
N GLU A 57 36.51 26.28 13.67
CA GLU A 57 35.79 25.08 13.33
C GLU A 57 36.44 24.33 12.15
N ALA A 58 36.88 25.04 11.13
CA ALA A 58 37.60 24.47 10.00
C ALA A 58 38.90 23.75 10.43
N CYS A 59 39.66 24.35 11.35
CA CYS A 59 40.84 23.72 11.97
C CYS A 59 40.44 22.50 12.80
N ALA A 60 39.33 22.57 13.55
CA ALA A 60 38.85 21.44 14.34
C ALA A 60 38.45 20.27 13.45
N VAL A 61 37.72 20.50 12.36
CA VAL A 61 37.34 19.47 11.40
C VAL A 61 38.57 18.82 10.76
N LEU A 62 39.52 19.63 10.29
CA LEU A 62 40.73 19.11 9.66
C LEU A 62 41.57 18.29 10.63
N LEU A 63 41.75 18.77 11.88
CA LEU A 63 42.49 18.06 12.93
C LEU A 63 41.75 16.78 13.36
N GLY A 64 40.43 16.83 13.51
CA GLY A 64 39.61 15.68 13.84
C GLY A 64 39.68 14.59 12.77
N ALA A 65 39.60 14.96 11.50
CA ALA A 65 39.79 14.03 10.39
C ALA A 65 41.21 13.42 10.37
N PHE A 66 42.22 14.23 10.55
CA PHE A 66 43.63 13.78 10.61
C PHE A 66 43.85 12.75 11.72
N VAL A 67 43.27 12.98 12.89
CA VAL A 67 43.38 12.07 14.04
C VAL A 67 42.60 10.78 13.78
N THR A 68 41.44 10.88 13.15
CA THR A 68 40.57 9.71 12.81
C THR A 68 41.27 8.72 11.88
N ILE A 69 42.12 9.17 10.96
CA ILE A 69 42.90 8.27 10.07
C ILE A 69 44.19 7.72 10.72
N GLY A 70 44.37 7.95 12.01
CA GLY A 70 45.55 7.44 12.74
C GLY A 70 46.80 8.28 12.54
N GLY A 71 46.67 9.57 12.29
CA GLY A 71 47.80 10.52 12.25
C GLY A 71 48.65 10.46 13.53
N THR A 72 49.97 10.29 13.39
CA THR A 72 50.91 9.85 14.44
C THR A 72 51.37 10.95 15.41
N ARG A 73 50.56 11.97 15.67
CA ARG A 73 50.86 13.07 16.57
C ARG A 73 50.17 12.94 17.95
N GLY A 74 49.92 11.70 18.38
CA GLY A 74 49.21 11.41 19.63
C GLY A 74 49.85 12.01 20.88
N ASP A 75 51.19 12.17 20.92
CA ASP A 75 51.85 12.78 22.05
C ASP A 75 51.61 14.29 22.13
N LEU A 76 51.54 14.98 20.98
CA LEU A 76 51.19 16.39 20.92
C LEU A 76 49.74 16.61 21.41
N LEU A 77 48.81 15.80 20.96
CA LEU A 77 47.40 15.91 21.34
C LEU A 77 47.17 15.57 22.83
N ARG A 78 47.89 14.59 23.37
CA ARG A 78 47.88 14.27 24.81
C ARG A 78 48.37 15.43 25.68
N ALA A 79 49.32 16.21 25.17
CA ALA A 79 49.78 17.41 25.89
C ALA A 79 48.68 18.46 26.10
N PHE A 80 47.64 18.44 25.23
CA PHE A 80 46.44 19.27 25.31
C PHE A 80 45.24 18.55 25.92
N GLY A 81 45.44 17.39 26.54
CA GLY A 81 44.41 16.68 27.29
C GLY A 81 43.53 15.71 26.49
N ALA A 82 43.93 15.36 25.26
CA ALA A 82 43.24 14.30 24.49
C ALA A 82 43.48 12.95 25.18
N GLY A 83 42.39 12.30 25.62
CA GLY A 83 42.42 10.99 26.30
C GLY A 83 42.34 9.82 25.37
N GLU A 84 41.61 9.95 24.27
CA GLU A 84 41.39 8.90 23.26
C GLU A 84 42.25 9.12 22.01
N PRO A 85 42.65 8.01 21.32
CA PRO A 85 43.46 8.11 20.10
C PRO A 85 42.78 8.85 18.94
N SER A 86 41.45 8.88 18.92
CA SER A 86 40.65 9.48 17.86
C SER A 86 39.93 10.78 18.27
N GLY A 87 40.20 11.32 19.45
CA GLY A 87 39.58 12.53 19.97
C GLY A 87 40.50 13.75 19.94
N ILE A 88 39.91 14.91 19.81
CA ILE A 88 40.57 16.21 19.95
C ILE A 88 39.97 16.98 21.12
N THR A 89 40.59 18.07 21.56
CA THR A 89 40.03 18.95 22.59
C THR A 89 39.98 20.39 22.10
N PRO A 90 39.09 21.23 22.63
CA PRO A 90 39.09 22.66 22.32
C PRO A 90 40.45 23.30 22.65
N ALA A 91 41.11 22.88 23.75
CA ALA A 91 42.44 23.32 24.09
C ALA A 91 43.51 22.94 23.06
N ALA A 92 43.40 21.77 22.42
CA ALA A 92 44.28 21.37 21.33
C ALA A 92 44.10 22.30 20.11
N VAL A 93 42.86 22.58 19.72
CA VAL A 93 42.59 23.49 18.59
C VAL A 93 43.06 24.90 18.87
N SER A 94 42.72 25.47 20.04
CA SER A 94 43.12 26.83 20.41
C SER A 94 44.62 26.96 20.58
N GLY A 95 45.28 26.01 21.26
CA GLY A 95 46.72 26.02 21.51
C GLY A 95 47.56 25.81 20.27
N ILE A 96 47.22 24.82 19.46
CA ILE A 96 47.97 24.46 18.26
C ILE A 96 47.85 25.55 17.20
N PHE A 97 46.63 25.93 16.82
CA PHE A 97 46.41 26.83 15.68
C PHE A 97 46.47 28.32 16.05
N PHE A 98 46.02 28.69 17.25
CA PHE A 98 45.87 30.09 17.63
C PHE A 98 46.86 30.53 18.69
N GLY A 99 47.60 29.58 19.30
CA GLY A 99 48.58 29.87 20.36
C GLY A 99 47.96 30.37 21.65
N CYS A 100 46.68 30.07 21.87
CA CYS A 100 45.95 30.47 23.05
C CYS A 100 45.91 29.34 24.07
N SER A 101 46.36 29.61 25.29
CA SER A 101 46.24 28.67 26.43
C SER A 101 44.82 28.66 27.03
N ASP A 102 44.02 29.68 26.74
CA ASP A 102 42.65 29.85 27.19
C ASP A 102 41.67 29.62 26.01
N ILE A 103 40.57 28.90 26.28
CA ILE A 103 39.52 28.64 25.29
C ILE A 103 38.44 29.73 25.31
N MET A 104 38.45 30.66 26.24
CA MET A 104 37.40 31.69 26.36
C MET A 104 37.11 32.45 25.08
N PRO A 105 38.07 32.77 24.20
CA PRO A 105 37.78 33.41 22.92
C PRO A 105 37.02 32.55 21.95
N PHE A 106 36.93 31.23 22.19
CA PHE A 106 36.35 30.24 21.28
C PHE A 106 35.14 29.52 21.88
N VAL A 107 34.70 29.92 23.10
CA VAL A 107 33.54 29.27 23.77
C VAL A 107 32.24 29.38 22.97
N GLU A 108 32.07 30.45 22.21
CA GLU A 108 30.91 30.65 21.35
C GLU A 108 30.76 29.61 20.23
N PHE A 109 31.85 28.96 19.83
CA PHE A 109 31.87 27.90 18.82
C PHE A 109 31.55 26.51 19.40
N LEU A 110 31.40 26.41 20.72
CA LEU A 110 31.16 25.17 21.46
C LEU A 110 29.76 25.18 22.08
N GLY A 111 29.18 24.01 22.24
CA GLY A 111 27.87 23.84 22.86
C GLY A 111 26.76 23.57 21.85
N LYS A 112 25.54 23.36 22.36
CA LYS A 112 24.39 22.94 21.54
C LYS A 112 24.03 23.95 20.47
N GLY A 113 23.77 23.43 19.25
CA GLY A 113 23.35 24.21 18.10
C GLY A 113 24.46 24.88 17.30
N THR A 114 25.71 24.72 17.70
CA THR A 114 26.88 25.23 16.94
C THR A 114 27.22 24.29 15.77
N ALA A 115 28.04 24.78 14.82
CA ALA A 115 28.56 23.93 13.75
C ALA A 115 29.31 22.71 14.29
N LEU A 116 30.12 22.89 15.32
CA LEU A 116 30.88 21.80 15.93
C LEU A 116 30.00 20.79 16.64
N ASP A 117 28.89 21.21 17.25
CA ASP A 117 27.92 20.31 17.88
C ASP A 117 27.27 19.32 16.86
N ARG A 118 27.07 19.79 15.64
CA ARG A 118 26.58 18.95 14.54
C ARG A 118 27.63 18.00 13.96
N LEU A 119 28.88 18.37 14.03
CA LEU A 119 29.99 17.65 13.39
C LEU A 119 30.71 16.70 14.34
N PHE A 120 30.70 17.00 15.64
CA PHE A 120 31.44 16.25 16.67
C PHE A 120 30.52 15.76 17.78
N ASP A 121 30.86 14.62 18.36
CA ASP A 121 30.36 14.17 19.65
C ASP A 121 31.20 14.78 20.77
N GLY A 122 30.57 15.23 21.86
CA GLY A 122 31.28 15.73 23.06
C GLY A 122 31.70 17.18 23.01
N THR A 123 30.98 18.07 22.36
CA THR A 123 31.28 19.52 22.21
C THR A 123 30.90 20.34 23.44
N GLU A 124 31.33 19.94 24.63
CA GLU A 124 31.07 20.70 25.85
C GLU A 124 32.01 21.92 25.97
N PRO A 125 31.53 23.07 26.51
CA PRO A 125 32.31 24.32 26.54
C PRO A 125 33.39 24.35 27.65
N TYR A 126 34.24 23.33 27.70
CA TYR A 126 35.42 23.35 28.58
C TYR A 126 36.68 22.81 27.88
N ALA A 127 37.82 23.26 28.31
CA ALA A 127 39.11 23.10 27.62
C ALA A 127 39.48 21.64 27.29
N LYS A 128 39.08 20.69 28.13
CA LYS A 128 39.43 19.27 28.00
C LYS A 128 38.28 18.39 27.58
N ALA A 129 37.16 18.97 27.08
CA ALA A 129 36.08 18.19 26.48
C ALA A 129 36.65 17.34 25.34
N GLN A 130 36.30 16.06 25.33
CA GLN A 130 36.76 15.16 24.28
C GLN A 130 35.76 15.29 23.10
N MET A 131 36.22 15.88 22.03
CA MET A 131 35.47 16.01 20.79
C MET A 131 35.92 14.93 19.81
N LYS A 132 34.99 14.14 19.30
CA LYS A 132 35.26 13.13 18.29
C LYS A 132 34.41 13.40 17.06
N LEU A 133 35.05 13.43 15.89
CA LEU A 133 34.33 13.63 14.64
C LEU A 133 33.30 12.49 14.46
N ARG A 134 32.04 12.84 14.25
CA ARG A 134 30.96 11.83 14.06
C ARG A 134 31.32 10.91 12.93
N SER A 135 31.03 9.62 13.07
CA SER A 135 31.45 8.60 12.11
C SER A 135 30.88 8.82 10.71
N SER A 136 29.66 9.35 10.62
CA SER A 136 29.01 9.71 9.36
C SER A 136 29.73 10.85 8.63
N ILE A 137 30.16 11.86 9.39
CA ILE A 137 30.95 13.01 8.88
C ILE A 137 32.34 12.57 8.46
N ALA A 138 33.01 11.75 9.27
CA ALA A 138 34.30 11.17 8.92
C ALA A 138 34.20 10.32 7.64
N SER A 139 33.16 9.50 7.51
CA SER A 139 32.93 8.73 6.29
C SER A 139 32.77 9.64 5.07
N TYR A 140 31.89 10.64 5.15
CA TYR A 140 31.71 11.62 4.07
C TYR A 140 32.98 12.37 3.73
N PHE A 141 33.72 12.80 4.75
CA PHE A 141 35.01 13.50 4.57
C PHE A 141 35.96 12.70 3.67
N PHE A 142 36.08 11.39 3.89
CA PHE A 142 37.05 10.57 3.17
C PHE A 142 36.50 9.96 1.85
N THR A 143 35.23 9.74 1.75
CA THR A 143 34.62 9.04 0.60
C THR A 143 33.88 9.97 -0.36
N GLY A 144 33.43 11.11 0.12
CA GLY A 144 32.53 11.99 -0.62
C GLY A 144 31.11 11.41 -0.78
N ALA A 145 30.85 10.26 -0.15
CA ALA A 145 29.58 9.57 -0.26
C ALA A 145 28.81 9.62 1.08
N LEU A 146 27.53 9.93 1.00
CA LEU A 146 26.60 9.86 2.13
C LEU A 146 25.85 8.54 2.03
N TYR A 147 25.98 7.74 3.06
CA TYR A 147 25.18 6.52 3.21
C TYR A 147 24.26 6.65 4.42
N ASP A 148 22.98 6.43 4.20
CA ASP A 148 21.99 6.27 5.26
C ASP A 148 20.96 5.23 4.85
N PRO A 149 20.61 4.27 5.73
CA PRO A 149 19.54 3.33 5.45
C PRO A 149 18.18 4.00 5.18
N LEU A 150 17.97 5.23 5.66
CA LEU A 150 16.76 6.00 5.43
C LEU A 150 16.71 6.66 4.03
N PHE A 151 17.83 6.70 3.29
CA PHE A 151 17.89 7.22 1.91
C PHE A 151 17.51 6.16 0.87
N ALA A 152 16.63 5.25 1.23
CA ALA A 152 16.08 4.26 0.33
C ALA A 152 14.57 4.50 0.17
N VAL A 153 14.07 4.41 -1.04
CA VAL A 153 12.63 4.24 -1.28
C VAL A 153 12.37 2.76 -1.11
N GLU A 154 11.55 2.38 -0.14
CA GLU A 154 10.86 1.10 -0.19
C GLU A 154 9.79 1.22 -1.29
N ASP A 155 10.22 1.19 -2.55
CA ASP A 155 9.30 0.89 -3.62
C ASP A 155 9.11 -0.63 -3.61
N ASP A 156 7.86 -1.09 -3.62
CA ASP A 156 7.49 -2.48 -3.87
C ASP A 156 7.96 -2.98 -5.26
N ASP A 157 8.67 -2.14 -6.01
CA ASP A 157 9.41 -2.48 -7.21
C ASP A 157 10.86 -2.75 -6.83
N GLU A 158 11.27 -4.02 -6.87
CA GLU A 158 12.65 -4.51 -6.81
C GLU A 158 13.47 -3.96 -8.02
N GLY A 159 13.59 -2.67 -8.11
CA GLY A 159 14.53 -1.97 -8.96
C GLY A 159 15.58 -1.36 -8.04
N ASP A 160 16.84 -1.63 -8.33
CA ASP A 160 18.01 -1.16 -7.61
C ASP A 160 17.84 0.31 -7.20
N ALA A 161 17.62 0.55 -5.90
CA ALA A 161 17.28 1.86 -5.33
C ALA A 161 18.42 2.90 -5.45
N THR A 162 19.51 2.53 -6.07
CA THR A 162 20.70 3.37 -6.28
C THR A 162 20.78 4.03 -7.64
N GLU A 163 19.99 3.60 -8.61
CA GLU A 163 19.91 4.27 -9.91
C GLU A 163 18.63 5.12 -9.97
N THR A 164 18.79 6.44 -9.99
CA THR A 164 17.75 7.34 -10.53
C THR A 164 17.27 6.75 -11.85
N PRO A 165 15.96 6.42 -12.02
CA PRO A 165 15.48 5.85 -13.26
C PRO A 165 15.97 6.73 -14.42
N ALA A 166 16.64 6.11 -15.36
CA ALA A 166 17.18 6.84 -16.50
C ALA A 166 16.04 7.62 -17.13
N PHE A 167 16.26 8.88 -17.49
CA PHE A 167 15.27 9.76 -18.13
C PHE A 167 14.62 9.13 -19.38
N SER A 168 15.20 8.03 -19.90
CA SER A 168 14.72 7.26 -21.05
C SER A 168 13.41 6.50 -20.82
N ASP A 169 13.07 6.17 -19.56
CA ASP A 169 11.94 5.27 -19.25
C ASP A 169 10.66 6.01 -18.87
N TYR A 170 10.72 7.34 -18.91
CA TYR A 170 9.56 8.16 -18.57
C TYR A 170 8.52 8.19 -19.70
N ILE A 171 7.29 7.81 -19.35
CA ILE A 171 6.13 7.97 -20.22
C ILE A 171 5.46 9.31 -19.90
N PRO A 172 5.46 10.30 -20.83
CA PRO A 172 4.84 11.59 -20.57
C PRO A 172 3.31 11.43 -20.49
N LEU A 173 2.76 11.66 -19.31
CA LEU A 173 1.32 11.66 -19.05
C LEU A 173 0.89 13.07 -18.71
N ALA A 174 -0.21 13.55 -19.29
CA ALA A 174 -0.73 14.88 -19.01
C ALA A 174 -1.14 15.06 -17.55
N SER A 175 -1.60 13.99 -16.90
CA SER A 175 -1.90 13.93 -15.47
C SER A 175 -0.67 14.22 -14.60
N THR A 176 0.46 13.56 -14.89
CA THR A 176 1.74 13.78 -14.19
C THR A 176 2.35 15.12 -14.59
N ASP A 177 2.35 15.49 -15.88
CA ASP A 177 2.89 16.76 -16.36
C ASP A 177 2.16 17.99 -15.81
N LYS A 178 0.86 17.85 -15.48
CA LYS A 178 0.12 18.90 -14.76
C LYS A 178 0.69 19.08 -13.35
N ALA A 179 0.89 18.01 -12.61
CA ALA A 179 1.47 18.05 -11.28
C ALA A 179 2.92 18.60 -11.30
N VAL A 180 3.72 18.21 -12.29
CA VAL A 180 5.09 18.73 -12.49
C VAL A 180 5.06 20.25 -12.69
N ARG A 181 4.20 20.79 -13.57
CA ARG A 181 4.07 22.23 -13.79
C ARG A 181 3.66 22.99 -12.52
N GLU A 182 2.71 22.43 -11.76
CA GLU A 182 2.24 23.00 -10.50
C GLU A 182 3.37 23.00 -9.45
N LEU A 183 4.10 21.90 -9.32
CA LEU A 183 5.29 21.80 -8.46
C LEU A 183 6.37 22.81 -8.86
N CYS A 184 6.70 22.93 -10.16
CA CYS A 184 7.69 23.92 -10.63
C CYS A 184 7.28 25.34 -10.26
N ALA A 185 6.00 25.68 -10.41
CA ALA A 185 5.49 27.01 -10.06
C ALA A 185 5.62 27.28 -8.55
N ILE A 186 5.28 26.30 -7.72
CA ILE A 186 5.43 26.40 -6.25
C ILE A 186 6.91 26.54 -5.90
N ILE A 187 7.77 25.60 -6.33
CA ILE A 187 9.20 25.59 -6.00
C ILE A 187 9.89 26.90 -6.40
N SER A 188 9.57 27.41 -7.59
CA SER A 188 10.15 28.69 -8.07
C SER A 188 9.62 29.92 -7.31
N GLY A 189 8.49 29.81 -6.64
CA GLY A 189 7.88 30.90 -5.85
C GLY A 189 8.26 30.87 -4.36
N LEU A 190 8.88 29.80 -3.88
CA LEU A 190 9.30 29.70 -2.47
C LEU A 190 10.45 30.64 -2.13
N ASP A 191 10.42 31.16 -0.91
CA ASP A 191 11.54 31.90 -0.33
C ASP A 191 12.60 30.90 0.19
N PRO A 192 13.81 30.83 -0.41
CA PRO A 192 14.82 29.88 0.02
C PRO A 192 15.28 30.03 1.48
N ALA A 193 14.98 31.18 2.10
CA ALA A 193 15.34 31.45 3.50
C ALA A 193 14.30 30.94 4.50
N LYS A 194 13.17 30.39 4.03
CA LYS A 194 12.08 29.92 4.89
C LYS A 194 11.78 28.44 4.66
N PRO A 195 11.76 27.63 5.73
CA PRO A 195 11.37 26.22 5.60
C PRO A 195 9.93 26.13 5.10
N SER A 196 9.68 25.22 4.20
CA SER A 196 8.35 24.98 3.60
C SER A 196 8.09 23.49 3.47
N VAL A 197 6.83 23.10 3.45
CA VAL A 197 6.42 21.71 3.25
C VAL A 197 5.55 21.58 2.00
N ILE A 198 5.96 20.73 1.06
CA ILE A 198 5.17 20.42 -0.14
C ILE A 198 4.61 19.01 0.00
N ARG A 199 3.29 18.90 0.01
CA ARG A 199 2.59 17.60 0.08
C ARG A 199 2.20 17.18 -1.32
N VAL A 200 2.69 16.03 -1.76
CA VAL A 200 2.33 15.41 -3.05
C VAL A 200 1.45 14.21 -2.77
N THR A 201 0.16 14.37 -3.03
CA THR A 201 -0.87 13.36 -2.80
C THR A 201 -1.26 12.66 -4.09
N GLY A 202 -1.84 11.47 -3.98
CA GLY A 202 -2.30 10.66 -5.12
C GLY A 202 -2.16 9.18 -4.82
N GLU A 203 -2.77 8.32 -5.61
CA GLU A 203 -2.73 6.89 -5.38
C GLU A 203 -1.29 6.33 -5.42
N LYS A 204 -1.03 5.28 -4.63
CA LYS A 204 0.26 4.58 -4.62
C LYS A 204 0.59 4.09 -6.04
N GLY A 205 1.80 4.40 -6.52
CA GLY A 205 2.21 4.05 -7.89
C GLY A 205 1.74 5.00 -9.00
N ALA A 206 1.07 6.12 -8.67
CA ALA A 206 0.66 7.13 -9.66
C ALA A 206 1.80 8.01 -10.19
N GLY A 207 3.04 7.84 -9.68
CA GLY A 207 4.21 8.59 -10.11
C GLY A 207 4.48 9.86 -9.29
N ARG A 208 4.12 9.89 -8.01
CA ARG A 208 4.38 11.01 -7.08
C ARG A 208 5.86 11.37 -7.03
N HIS A 209 6.73 10.40 -6.75
CA HIS A 209 8.18 10.60 -6.73
C HIS A 209 8.73 11.07 -8.08
N THR A 210 8.28 10.47 -9.17
CA THR A 210 8.66 10.85 -10.53
C THR A 210 8.28 12.31 -10.82
N ALA A 211 7.08 12.75 -10.41
CA ALA A 211 6.66 14.14 -10.58
C ALA A 211 7.56 15.11 -9.81
N VAL A 212 7.92 14.77 -8.54
CA VAL A 212 8.82 15.55 -7.70
C VAL A 212 10.21 15.63 -8.32
N GLN A 213 10.82 14.49 -8.67
CA GLN A 213 12.16 14.44 -9.27
C GLN A 213 12.24 15.29 -10.54
N ARG A 214 11.22 15.20 -11.41
CA ARG A 214 11.17 16.00 -12.64
C ARG A 214 11.01 17.49 -12.38
N ALA A 215 10.17 17.86 -11.40
CA ALA A 215 9.99 19.26 -11.05
C ALA A 215 11.31 19.85 -10.54
N PHE A 216 12.02 19.17 -9.63
CA PHE A 216 13.31 19.63 -9.15
C PHE A 216 14.37 19.66 -10.24
N ALA A 217 14.44 18.65 -11.10
CA ALA A 217 15.36 18.65 -12.24
C ALA A 217 15.08 19.82 -13.21
N ALA A 218 13.81 20.17 -13.46
CA ALA A 218 13.41 21.28 -14.32
C ALA A 218 13.81 22.66 -13.76
N VAL A 219 13.83 22.82 -12.43
CA VAL A 219 14.28 24.06 -11.77
C VAL A 219 15.77 24.05 -11.40
N GLY A 220 16.53 23.02 -11.80
CA GLY A 220 17.96 22.90 -11.52
C GLY A 220 18.28 22.49 -10.06
N GLY A 221 17.30 22.04 -9.30
CA GLY A 221 17.44 21.53 -7.94
C GLY A 221 17.74 20.02 -7.89
N ARG A 222 18.08 19.54 -6.69
CA ARG A 222 18.26 18.11 -6.39
C ARG A 222 17.33 17.68 -5.28
N CYS A 223 16.87 16.46 -5.34
CA CYS A 223 16.06 15.86 -4.27
C CYS A 223 16.58 14.45 -3.94
N ILE A 224 16.38 14.03 -2.69
CA ILE A 224 16.80 12.73 -2.18
C ILE A 224 15.61 12.05 -1.51
N PRO A 225 15.29 10.78 -1.86
CA PRO A 225 14.24 10.04 -1.18
C PRO A 225 14.65 9.68 0.24
N VAL A 226 13.71 9.78 1.18
CA VAL A 226 13.92 9.47 2.59
C VAL A 226 12.72 8.71 3.13
N THR A 227 12.93 7.48 3.62
CA THR A 227 11.88 6.70 4.28
C THR A 227 12.00 6.81 5.79
N LEU A 228 10.97 7.39 6.43
CA LEU A 228 10.95 7.57 7.88
C LEU A 228 10.22 6.39 8.57
N PRO A 229 10.82 5.84 9.64
CA PRO A 229 10.16 4.82 10.47
C PRO A 229 9.10 5.45 11.38
N ALA A 230 8.24 4.63 11.99
CA ALA A 230 7.19 5.06 12.92
C ALA A 230 7.70 5.84 14.14
N LYS A 231 8.93 5.62 14.55
CA LYS A 231 9.58 6.36 15.65
C LYS A 231 11.03 6.66 15.28
N LEU A 232 11.34 7.93 15.29
CA LEU A 232 12.71 8.43 15.12
C LEU A 232 13.15 9.07 16.44
N SER A 233 14.35 8.71 16.95
CA SER A 233 14.92 9.37 18.12
C SER A 233 15.43 10.76 17.76
N ALA A 234 15.48 11.68 18.72
CA ALA A 234 16.00 13.03 18.50
C ALA A 234 17.44 13.02 17.94
N GLU A 235 18.30 12.15 18.49
CA GLU A 235 19.67 11.95 18.01
C GLU A 235 19.73 11.51 16.54
N ARG A 236 18.85 10.58 16.16
CA ARG A 236 18.76 10.10 14.78
C ARG A 236 18.21 11.15 13.83
N THR A 237 17.28 11.99 14.29
CA THR A 237 16.77 13.14 13.53
C THR A 237 17.88 14.15 13.26
N GLU A 238 18.66 14.50 14.28
CA GLU A 238 19.79 15.41 14.14
C GLU A 238 20.86 14.89 13.17
N GLU A 239 21.18 13.59 13.24
CA GLU A 239 22.11 12.94 12.30
C GLU A 239 21.57 12.99 10.86
N LEU A 240 20.26 12.70 10.67
CA LEU A 240 19.60 12.78 9.37
C LEU A 240 19.64 14.21 8.81
N CYS A 241 19.29 15.21 9.62
CA CYS A 241 19.34 16.62 9.22
C CYS A 241 20.75 17.03 8.80
N THR A 242 21.78 16.61 9.54
CA THR A 242 23.18 16.85 9.19
C THR A 242 23.54 16.27 7.82
N LYS A 243 23.11 15.03 7.54
CA LYS A 243 23.35 14.37 6.25
C LYS A 243 22.59 15.03 5.11
N LEU A 244 21.34 15.48 5.34
CA LEU A 244 20.53 16.19 4.35
C LEU A 244 21.17 17.52 3.95
N LEU A 245 21.69 18.26 4.92
CA LEU A 245 22.44 19.50 4.66
C LEU A 245 23.68 19.24 3.80
N LEU A 246 24.45 18.18 4.10
CA LEU A 246 25.64 17.79 3.31
C LEU A 246 25.28 17.28 1.91
N ALA A 247 24.09 16.68 1.74
CA ALA A 247 23.62 16.23 0.44
C ALA A 247 23.25 17.40 -0.48
N GLU A 248 23.04 18.60 0.07
CA GLU A 248 22.53 19.79 -0.66
C GLU A 248 21.29 19.43 -1.52
N SER A 249 20.44 18.56 -0.98
CA SER A 249 19.30 18.00 -1.70
C SER A 249 18.04 18.07 -0.86
N VAL A 250 16.93 18.40 -1.50
CA VAL A 250 15.61 18.48 -0.83
C VAL A 250 15.13 17.06 -0.47
N PRO A 251 14.80 16.78 0.80
CA PRO A 251 14.28 15.48 1.20
C PRO A 251 12.88 15.26 0.66
N VAL A 252 12.66 14.09 0.04
CA VAL A 252 11.35 13.59 -0.38
C VAL A 252 10.96 12.47 0.56
N ILE A 253 10.13 12.80 1.53
CA ILE A 253 9.80 11.92 2.64
C ILE A 253 8.64 11.00 2.29
N THR A 254 8.84 9.71 2.54
CA THR A 254 7.79 8.69 2.65
C THR A 254 7.84 8.10 4.06
N PHE A 255 6.75 7.49 4.48
CA PHE A 255 6.66 6.85 5.79
C PHE A 255 6.48 5.35 5.62
N ALA A 256 7.10 4.56 6.49
CA ALA A 256 6.74 3.16 6.66
C ALA A 256 5.27 3.06 7.11
N GLU A 257 4.57 1.97 6.79
CA GLU A 257 3.13 1.82 7.04
C GLU A 257 2.69 2.26 8.45
N GLY A 258 1.74 3.18 8.52
CA GLY A 258 1.18 3.72 9.77
C GLY A 258 2.09 4.66 10.56
N ALA A 259 3.18 5.13 9.97
CA ALA A 259 4.25 5.88 10.65
C ALA A 259 4.16 7.41 10.51
N PHE A 260 3.14 7.96 9.86
CA PHE A 260 3.07 9.41 9.60
C PHE A 260 3.18 10.25 10.88
N SER A 261 4.12 11.22 10.86
CA SER A 261 4.34 12.20 11.93
C SER A 261 4.59 13.60 11.34
N ALA A 262 3.60 14.48 11.48
CA ALA A 262 3.73 15.88 11.08
C ALA A 262 4.84 16.60 11.89
N GLU A 263 5.00 16.25 13.18
CA GLU A 263 6.03 16.80 14.06
C GLU A 263 7.44 16.48 13.55
N ALA A 264 7.68 15.23 13.13
CA ALA A 264 8.99 14.84 12.59
C ALA A 264 9.33 15.62 11.31
N VAL A 265 8.37 15.82 10.43
CA VAL A 265 8.55 16.62 9.20
C VAL A 265 8.84 18.07 9.54
N GLY A 266 8.06 18.67 10.45
CA GLY A 266 8.28 20.06 10.90
C GLY A 266 9.68 20.24 11.51
N THR A 267 10.11 19.31 12.37
CA THR A 267 11.45 19.33 12.97
C THR A 267 12.55 19.27 11.89
N ILE A 268 12.40 18.39 10.89
CA ILE A 268 13.39 18.30 9.79
C ILE A 268 13.41 19.59 8.98
N ALA A 269 12.26 20.18 8.67
CA ALA A 269 12.17 21.43 7.94
C ALA A 269 12.82 22.60 8.71
N ASP A 270 12.53 22.70 10.00
CA ASP A 270 13.05 23.76 10.86
C ASP A 270 14.57 23.62 11.09
N GLU A 271 15.06 22.43 11.41
CA GLU A 271 16.49 22.19 11.68
C GLU A 271 17.36 22.32 10.44
N THR A 272 16.84 21.93 9.27
CA THR A 272 17.58 22.06 8.01
C THR A 272 17.41 23.43 7.36
N GLY A 273 16.34 24.15 7.68
CA GLY A 273 15.95 25.38 6.98
C GLY A 273 15.53 25.13 5.52
N MET A 274 15.33 23.87 5.12
CA MET A 274 15.07 23.45 3.74
C MET A 274 13.58 23.25 3.50
N THR A 275 13.20 23.29 2.23
CA THR A 275 11.90 22.75 1.81
C THR A 275 11.89 21.22 1.98
N VAL A 276 10.81 20.68 2.52
CA VAL A 276 10.58 19.24 2.65
C VAL A 276 9.43 18.83 1.77
N VAL A 277 9.57 17.75 1.02
CA VAL A 277 8.49 17.19 0.21
C VAL A 277 7.98 15.90 0.86
N ILE A 278 6.67 15.72 0.95
CA ILE A 278 6.02 14.52 1.48
C ILE A 278 5.23 13.85 0.34
N CYS A 279 5.47 12.56 0.13
CA CYS A 279 4.74 11.75 -0.86
C CYS A 279 3.83 10.74 -0.17
N GLU A 280 2.65 11.19 0.30
CA GLU A 280 1.67 10.35 1.03
C GLU A 280 0.23 10.63 0.58
N ASP A 281 -0.69 9.68 0.81
CA ASP A 281 -2.08 9.79 0.36
C ASP A 281 -2.91 10.73 1.21
N GLU A 282 -2.89 10.56 2.53
CA GLU A 282 -3.64 11.36 3.48
C GLU A 282 -2.74 11.86 4.61
N THR A 283 -2.25 13.08 4.46
CA THR A 283 -1.46 13.74 5.50
C THR A 283 -2.23 14.94 6.02
N THR A 284 -2.77 14.84 7.22
CA THR A 284 -3.35 15.97 7.94
C THR A 284 -2.51 16.23 9.18
N GLY A 285 -2.09 17.48 9.38
CA GLY A 285 -1.31 17.88 10.54
C GLY A 285 -0.80 19.31 10.39
N ASP A 286 -0.41 19.88 11.52
CA ASP A 286 0.31 21.14 11.56
C ASP A 286 1.82 20.84 11.49
N PHE A 287 2.48 21.35 10.48
CA PHE A 287 3.91 21.17 10.26
C PHE A 287 4.75 22.29 10.87
N GLY A 288 4.13 23.31 11.47
CA GLY A 288 4.85 24.50 11.95
C GLY A 288 5.44 25.37 10.83
N ALA A 289 5.30 24.97 9.56
CA ALA A 289 5.86 25.63 8.40
C ALA A 289 4.76 25.87 7.34
N GLU A 290 5.02 26.77 6.39
CA GLU A 290 4.12 27.02 5.27
C GLU A 290 3.96 25.77 4.40
N SER A 291 2.72 25.36 4.12
CA SER A 291 2.48 24.09 3.42
C SER A 291 1.64 24.26 2.15
N TYR A 292 2.05 23.52 1.12
CA TYR A 292 1.39 23.48 -0.20
C TYR A 292 0.98 22.03 -0.52
N THR A 293 -0.12 21.86 -1.27
CA THR A 293 -0.58 20.52 -1.66
C THR A 293 -0.74 20.44 -3.17
N VAL A 294 -0.11 19.43 -3.77
CA VAL A 294 -0.22 19.10 -5.20
C VAL A 294 -0.75 17.66 -5.31
N LYS A 295 -1.75 17.46 -6.18
CA LYS A 295 -2.34 16.15 -6.40
C LYS A 295 -1.89 15.57 -7.74
N VAL A 296 -1.28 14.38 -7.71
CA VAL A 296 -1.03 13.55 -8.89
C VAL A 296 -2.28 12.73 -9.17
N GLY A 297 -2.92 12.98 -10.32
CA GLY A 297 -4.12 12.26 -10.74
C GLY A 297 -3.80 10.90 -11.32
N LEU A 298 -4.82 10.02 -11.38
CA LEU A 298 -4.73 8.80 -12.17
C LEU A 298 -4.67 9.13 -13.67
N PRO A 299 -3.99 8.31 -14.47
CA PRO A 299 -3.99 8.44 -15.92
C PRO A 299 -5.40 8.33 -16.49
N VAL A 300 -5.77 9.23 -17.39
CA VAL A 300 -7.05 9.15 -18.11
C VAL A 300 -7.00 8.03 -19.16
N LEU A 301 -8.16 7.66 -19.72
CA LEU A 301 -8.30 6.51 -20.62
C LEU A 301 -7.28 6.45 -21.76
N GLU A 302 -7.03 7.61 -22.40
CA GLU A 302 -6.05 7.74 -23.48
C GLU A 302 -4.61 7.51 -22.99
N GLU A 303 -4.30 7.98 -21.79
CA GLU A 303 -3.01 7.77 -21.12
C GLU A 303 -2.84 6.33 -20.65
N GLN A 304 -3.91 5.69 -20.18
CA GLN A 304 -3.91 4.25 -19.85
C GLN A 304 -3.51 3.42 -21.07
N LEU A 305 -4.10 3.70 -22.23
CA LEU A 305 -3.75 2.99 -23.46
C LEU A 305 -2.28 3.20 -23.84
N LEU A 306 -1.78 4.44 -23.71
CA LEU A 306 -0.38 4.78 -23.96
C LEU A 306 0.56 4.01 -23.01
N LEU A 307 0.20 3.89 -21.73
CA LEU A 307 0.95 3.13 -20.74
C LEU A 307 1.04 1.65 -21.13
N TRP A 308 -0.11 1.02 -21.42
CA TRP A 308 -0.16 -0.36 -21.85
C TRP A 308 0.68 -0.60 -23.11
N GLN A 309 0.52 0.25 -24.14
CA GLN A 309 1.25 0.14 -25.40
C GLN A 309 2.75 0.35 -25.23
N THR A 310 3.16 1.24 -24.32
CA THR A 310 4.60 1.53 -24.13
C THR A 310 5.27 0.46 -23.28
N MET A 311 4.67 0.12 -22.14
CA MET A 311 5.26 -0.85 -21.22
C MET A 311 5.21 -2.29 -21.76
N SER A 312 4.20 -2.64 -22.58
CA SER A 312 4.13 -3.96 -23.20
C SER A 312 5.22 -4.23 -24.24
N ARG A 313 5.93 -3.19 -24.73
CA ARG A 313 7.05 -3.36 -25.70
C ARG A 313 8.22 -4.16 -25.14
N GLU A 314 8.38 -4.19 -23.84
CA GLU A 314 9.40 -5.00 -23.16
C GLU A 314 9.06 -6.49 -23.13
N TYR A 315 7.83 -6.86 -23.51
CA TYR A 315 7.31 -8.22 -23.47
C TYR A 315 6.88 -8.68 -24.86
N SER A 316 6.92 -9.98 -25.10
CA SER A 316 6.34 -10.57 -26.31
C SER A 316 4.83 -10.69 -26.12
N VAL A 317 4.05 -9.79 -26.72
CA VAL A 317 2.58 -9.79 -26.64
C VAL A 317 1.99 -10.38 -27.92
N ALA A 318 0.93 -11.19 -27.79
CA ALA A 318 0.25 -11.82 -28.92
C ALA A 318 -0.39 -10.74 -29.84
N PRO A 319 -0.28 -10.89 -31.18
CA PRO A 319 -0.76 -9.86 -32.13
C PRO A 319 -2.27 -9.60 -32.08
N ASP A 320 -3.04 -10.54 -31.55
CA ASP A 320 -4.50 -10.49 -31.40
C ASP A 320 -4.94 -9.91 -30.04
N ALA A 321 -4.00 -9.54 -29.16
CA ALA A 321 -4.32 -8.93 -27.88
C ALA A 321 -4.70 -7.45 -28.04
N ASP A 322 -5.95 -7.14 -27.81
CA ASP A 322 -6.46 -5.75 -27.84
C ASP A 322 -6.24 -5.04 -26.49
N LEU A 323 -5.12 -4.35 -26.37
CA LEU A 323 -4.77 -3.60 -25.16
C LEU A 323 -5.79 -2.48 -24.80
N ALA A 324 -6.61 -2.04 -25.77
CA ALA A 324 -7.65 -1.06 -25.49
C ALA A 324 -8.78 -1.66 -24.63
N GLU A 325 -9.00 -2.96 -24.69
CA GLU A 325 -9.95 -3.65 -23.81
C GLU A 325 -9.54 -3.54 -22.33
N LEU A 326 -8.22 -3.61 -22.04
CA LEU A 326 -7.69 -3.50 -20.68
C LEU A 326 -7.95 -2.13 -20.06
N THR A 327 -7.87 -1.07 -20.84
CA THR A 327 -8.07 0.30 -20.33
C THR A 327 -9.51 0.53 -19.86
N GLY A 328 -10.45 -0.22 -20.43
CA GLY A 328 -11.85 -0.20 -20.03
C GLY A 328 -12.17 -1.06 -18.81
N GLU A 329 -11.35 -2.06 -18.54
CA GLU A 329 -11.56 -3.03 -17.46
C GLU A 329 -10.76 -2.67 -16.20
N PHE A 330 -9.54 -2.11 -16.37
CA PHE A 330 -8.62 -1.84 -15.27
C PHE A 330 -8.19 -0.37 -15.26
N GLU A 331 -8.56 0.36 -14.22
CA GLU A 331 -8.02 1.70 -13.93
C GLU A 331 -6.72 1.53 -13.11
N LEU A 332 -5.57 1.41 -13.78
CA LEU A 332 -4.30 1.16 -13.11
C LEU A 332 -3.39 2.38 -13.07
N THR A 333 -2.61 2.46 -12.01
CA THR A 333 -1.48 3.38 -11.93
C THR A 333 -0.34 2.90 -12.85
N PRO A 334 0.61 3.76 -13.24
CA PRO A 334 1.78 3.33 -14.01
C PRO A 334 2.52 2.14 -13.38
N ALA A 335 2.76 2.16 -12.08
CA ALA A 335 3.37 1.04 -11.37
C ALA A 335 2.47 -0.21 -11.40
N GLY A 336 1.16 -0.04 -11.34
CA GLY A 336 0.19 -1.12 -11.47
C GLY A 336 0.26 -1.83 -12.82
N VAL A 337 0.37 -1.09 -13.93
CA VAL A 337 0.53 -1.67 -15.27
C VAL A 337 1.84 -2.46 -15.37
N LYS A 338 2.95 -1.91 -14.87
CA LYS A 338 4.25 -2.58 -14.85
C LYS A 338 4.20 -3.89 -14.05
N LYS A 339 3.62 -3.86 -12.86
CA LYS A 339 3.44 -5.03 -12.00
C LYS A 339 2.55 -6.09 -12.64
N ALA A 340 1.46 -5.68 -13.30
CA ALA A 340 0.56 -6.59 -14.02
C ALA A 340 1.26 -7.32 -15.17
N LEU A 341 2.03 -6.61 -16.00
CA LEU A 341 2.78 -7.18 -17.11
C LEU A 341 3.89 -8.14 -16.61
N ARG A 342 4.61 -7.74 -15.56
CA ARG A 342 5.62 -8.61 -14.92
C ARG A 342 4.98 -9.90 -14.38
N CYS A 343 3.85 -9.79 -13.69
CA CYS A 343 3.11 -10.95 -13.19
C CYS A 343 2.62 -11.85 -14.32
N ALA A 344 2.07 -11.28 -15.39
CA ALA A 344 1.65 -12.02 -16.59
C ALA A 344 2.81 -12.78 -17.22
N SER A 345 3.99 -12.13 -17.37
CA SER A 345 5.20 -12.75 -17.91
C SER A 345 5.69 -13.91 -17.08
N LEU A 346 5.69 -13.79 -15.75
CA LEU A 346 6.06 -14.87 -14.83
C LEU A 346 5.10 -16.06 -14.95
N LEU A 347 3.78 -15.80 -15.04
CA LEU A 347 2.76 -16.84 -15.19
C LEU A 347 2.86 -17.57 -16.55
N ALA A 348 3.20 -16.84 -17.62
CA ALA A 348 3.41 -17.39 -18.96
C ALA A 348 4.80 -18.04 -19.14
N GLY A 349 5.63 -18.10 -18.09
CA GLY A 349 6.99 -18.68 -18.16
C GLY A 349 7.93 -17.95 -19.12
N GLY A 350 7.75 -16.64 -19.29
CA GLY A 350 8.53 -15.82 -20.22
C GLY A 350 8.14 -15.98 -21.70
N GLY A 351 7.04 -16.66 -21.99
CA GLY A 351 6.50 -16.84 -23.35
C GLY A 351 5.72 -15.63 -23.86
N THR A 352 5.06 -15.81 -25.02
CA THR A 352 4.19 -14.80 -25.60
C THR A 352 2.92 -14.62 -24.75
N LEU A 353 2.66 -13.40 -24.31
CA LEU A 353 1.53 -13.03 -23.46
C LEU A 353 0.24 -12.98 -24.27
N THR A 354 -0.71 -13.82 -23.96
CA THR A 354 -2.08 -13.72 -24.47
C THR A 354 -2.88 -12.70 -23.65
N MET A 355 -4.01 -12.28 -24.18
CA MET A 355 -4.94 -11.40 -23.46
C MET A 355 -5.38 -12.00 -22.11
N ALA A 356 -5.56 -13.32 -22.06
CA ALA A 356 -5.89 -14.05 -20.84
C ALA A 356 -4.74 -13.99 -19.81
N ASP A 357 -3.48 -14.09 -20.25
CA ASP A 357 -2.31 -14.00 -19.36
C ASP A 357 -2.19 -12.59 -18.78
N ILE A 358 -2.39 -11.55 -19.59
CA ILE A 358 -2.32 -10.16 -19.13
C ILE A 358 -3.43 -9.88 -18.11
N LYS A 359 -4.68 -10.30 -18.39
CA LYS A 359 -5.79 -10.18 -17.43
C LYS A 359 -5.51 -10.94 -16.13
N ASN A 360 -5.00 -12.16 -16.22
CA ASN A 360 -4.57 -12.92 -15.04
C ASN A 360 -3.45 -12.20 -14.27
N GLY A 361 -2.51 -11.57 -14.99
CA GLY A 361 -1.47 -10.74 -14.41
C GLY A 361 -2.05 -9.55 -13.65
N CYS A 362 -3.04 -8.86 -14.21
CA CYS A 362 -3.78 -7.79 -13.53
C CYS A 362 -4.42 -8.29 -12.23
N TYR A 363 -5.22 -9.35 -12.29
CA TYR A 363 -5.90 -9.88 -11.11
C TYR A 363 -4.94 -10.36 -10.01
N ARG A 364 -3.83 -10.98 -10.38
CA ARG A 364 -2.86 -11.52 -9.39
C ARG A 364 -1.87 -10.49 -8.87
N SER A 365 -1.54 -9.47 -9.64
CA SER A 365 -0.63 -8.42 -9.19
C SER A 365 -1.21 -7.54 -8.08
N PHE A 366 -2.53 -7.47 -8.03
CA PHE A 366 -3.29 -6.82 -6.95
C PHE A 366 -3.78 -7.81 -5.90
N GLY A 367 -3.18 -9.02 -5.86
CA GLY A 367 -3.46 -10.03 -4.85
C GLY A 367 -3.51 -9.40 -3.47
N SER A 368 -4.73 -9.10 -3.04
CA SER A 368 -5.00 -8.40 -1.81
C SER A 368 -4.76 -9.36 -0.66
N ASP A 369 -3.86 -9.00 0.19
CA ASP A 369 -3.97 -9.44 1.57
C ASP A 369 -5.18 -8.70 2.18
N MET A 370 -6.38 -9.26 1.94
CA MET A 370 -7.63 -8.75 2.52
C MET A 370 -7.66 -9.00 4.03
N GLY A 371 -6.51 -9.41 4.61
CA GLY A 371 -6.37 -9.74 6.02
C GLY A 371 -7.22 -10.93 6.44
N SER A 372 -7.27 -11.19 7.74
CA SER A 372 -8.07 -12.28 8.33
C SER A 372 -9.60 -12.06 8.26
N LYS A 373 -10.06 -10.90 7.76
CA LYS A 373 -11.47 -10.47 7.78
C LYS A 373 -12.26 -10.90 6.55
N ALA A 374 -11.58 -11.26 5.47
CA ALA A 374 -12.19 -11.68 4.21
C ALA A 374 -11.55 -12.99 3.73
N VAL A 375 -12.38 -13.90 3.23
CA VAL A 375 -11.95 -15.22 2.75
C VAL A 375 -12.21 -15.30 1.25
N ARG A 376 -11.15 -15.55 0.48
CA ARG A 376 -11.29 -15.81 -0.96
C ARG A 376 -12.10 -17.08 -1.18
N ILE A 377 -13.02 -17.02 -2.15
CA ILE A 377 -13.84 -18.16 -2.56
C ILE A 377 -13.48 -18.55 -3.98
N ASP A 378 -13.21 -19.83 -4.22
CA ASP A 378 -12.97 -20.33 -5.56
C ASP A 378 -14.27 -20.43 -6.35
N SER A 379 -14.26 -19.97 -7.60
CA SER A 379 -15.42 -19.93 -8.49
C SER A 379 -15.52 -21.23 -9.32
N ALA A 380 -16.07 -22.28 -8.72
CA ALA A 380 -16.16 -23.61 -9.33
C ALA A 380 -17.37 -23.77 -10.27
N PHE A 381 -18.45 -22.98 -10.08
CA PHE A 381 -19.73 -23.16 -10.75
C PHE A 381 -19.86 -22.37 -12.06
N GLY A 382 -20.80 -22.80 -12.92
CA GLY A 382 -21.17 -22.11 -14.15
C GLY A 382 -22.68 -21.78 -14.20
N TRP A 383 -23.10 -21.04 -15.23
CA TRP A 383 -24.51 -20.65 -15.43
C TRP A 383 -25.47 -21.84 -15.54
N ASP A 384 -24.98 -22.98 -16.02
CA ASP A 384 -25.76 -24.20 -16.14
C ASP A 384 -26.06 -24.85 -14.80
N ASP A 385 -25.22 -24.62 -13.79
CA ASP A 385 -25.44 -25.14 -12.44
C ASP A 385 -26.55 -24.38 -11.69
N LEU A 386 -26.83 -23.13 -12.12
CA LEU A 386 -27.76 -22.24 -11.44
C LEU A 386 -29.20 -22.46 -11.90
N VAL A 387 -30.06 -22.83 -10.96
CA VAL A 387 -31.51 -23.00 -11.21
C VAL A 387 -32.26 -21.85 -10.55
N LEU A 388 -32.64 -20.86 -11.37
CA LEU A 388 -33.39 -19.67 -10.96
C LEU A 388 -34.47 -19.32 -11.97
N PRO A 389 -35.46 -18.47 -11.60
CA PRO A 389 -36.37 -17.85 -12.57
C PRO A 389 -35.60 -17.14 -13.68
N THR A 390 -36.15 -17.14 -14.89
CA THR A 390 -35.53 -16.45 -16.05
C THR A 390 -35.25 -14.99 -15.75
N HIS A 391 -36.18 -14.27 -15.14
CA HIS A 391 -36.04 -12.88 -14.77
C HIS A 391 -34.85 -12.63 -13.81
N SER A 392 -34.67 -13.47 -12.77
CA SER A 392 -33.53 -13.35 -11.85
C SER A 392 -32.19 -13.61 -12.56
N LYS A 393 -32.14 -14.54 -13.52
CA LYS A 393 -30.94 -14.78 -14.36
C LYS A 393 -30.65 -13.61 -15.30
N GLU A 394 -31.65 -12.99 -15.86
CA GLU A 394 -31.52 -11.79 -16.72
C GLU A 394 -30.97 -10.63 -15.93
N LEU A 395 -31.44 -10.39 -14.70
CA LEU A 395 -30.91 -9.34 -13.82
C LEU A 395 -29.45 -9.60 -13.46
N LEU A 396 -29.05 -10.85 -13.19
CA LEU A 396 -27.65 -11.20 -12.94
C LEU A 396 -26.77 -10.90 -14.17
N ARG A 397 -27.23 -11.27 -15.37
CA ARG A 397 -26.51 -10.97 -16.62
C ARG A 397 -26.42 -9.47 -16.88
N ALA A 398 -27.50 -8.74 -16.68
CA ALA A 398 -27.53 -7.28 -16.82
C ALA A 398 -26.53 -6.60 -15.84
N ALA A 399 -26.40 -7.14 -14.62
CA ALA A 399 -25.39 -6.66 -13.68
C ALA A 399 -23.96 -6.91 -14.18
N CYS A 400 -23.68 -8.10 -14.75
CA CYS A 400 -22.38 -8.39 -15.38
C CYS A 400 -22.10 -7.46 -16.57
N ASP A 401 -23.10 -7.25 -17.44
CA ASP A 401 -22.97 -6.35 -18.59
C ASP A 401 -22.72 -4.90 -18.15
N GLN A 402 -23.34 -4.47 -17.05
CA GLN A 402 -23.09 -3.14 -16.50
C GLN A 402 -21.63 -2.96 -16.03
N VAL A 403 -21.03 -4.00 -15.46
CA VAL A 403 -19.60 -3.97 -15.08
C VAL A 403 -18.73 -3.88 -16.34
N ARG A 404 -18.97 -4.74 -17.33
CA ARG A 404 -18.19 -4.80 -18.58
C ARG A 404 -18.28 -3.54 -19.42
N LEU A 405 -19.48 -2.96 -19.52
CA LEU A 405 -19.75 -1.81 -20.40
C LEU A 405 -19.61 -0.46 -19.68
N ARG A 406 -19.17 -0.47 -18.41
CA ARG A 406 -19.08 0.70 -17.56
C ARG A 406 -18.31 1.84 -18.23
N HIS A 407 -17.12 1.58 -18.73
CA HIS A 407 -16.26 2.58 -19.39
C HIS A 407 -16.90 3.12 -20.67
N LYS A 408 -17.46 2.25 -21.50
CA LYS A 408 -18.14 2.68 -22.73
C LYS A 408 -19.26 3.68 -22.44
N VAL A 409 -20.02 3.45 -21.36
CA VAL A 409 -21.17 4.27 -21.01
C VAL A 409 -20.75 5.53 -20.25
N PHE A 410 -19.91 5.39 -19.19
CA PHE A 410 -19.55 6.53 -18.35
C PHE A 410 -18.55 7.46 -19.01
N ASP A 411 -17.55 6.93 -19.68
CA ASP A 411 -16.47 7.70 -20.27
C ASP A 411 -16.72 7.94 -21.76
N GLY A 412 -16.96 6.89 -22.55
CA GLY A 412 -17.17 6.99 -23.99
C GLY A 412 -18.43 7.77 -24.37
N TRP A 413 -19.56 7.56 -23.69
CA TRP A 413 -20.81 8.30 -23.93
C TRP A 413 -20.97 9.53 -23.03
N GLY A 414 -20.03 9.77 -22.09
CA GLY A 414 -19.96 10.94 -21.25
C GLY A 414 -20.98 11.00 -20.11
N PHE A 415 -21.61 9.87 -19.74
CA PHE A 415 -22.53 9.82 -18.61
C PHE A 415 -21.83 10.14 -17.28
N GLY A 416 -20.51 9.87 -17.15
CA GLY A 416 -19.73 10.16 -15.96
C GLY A 416 -19.68 11.65 -15.57
N ARG A 417 -19.78 12.55 -16.56
CA ARG A 417 -19.85 14.00 -16.30
C ARG A 417 -21.20 14.44 -15.69
N LYS A 418 -22.28 13.73 -16.03
CA LYS A 418 -23.65 14.03 -15.55
C LYS A 418 -23.97 13.29 -14.26
N MET A 419 -23.32 12.14 -14.04
CA MET A 419 -23.54 11.24 -12.91
C MET A 419 -22.20 10.93 -12.22
N PRO A 420 -21.66 11.87 -11.42
CA PRO A 420 -20.35 11.69 -10.77
C PRO A 420 -20.38 10.62 -9.66
N TYR A 421 -21.57 10.27 -9.15
CA TYR A 421 -21.76 9.30 -8.07
C TYR A 421 -22.43 8.02 -8.58
N GLY A 422 -22.32 6.93 -7.78
CA GLY A 422 -23.01 5.67 -8.06
C GLY A 422 -22.43 4.91 -9.24
N LYS A 423 -21.12 4.89 -9.40
CA LYS A 423 -20.42 4.08 -10.39
C LYS A 423 -20.32 2.60 -9.97
N SER A 424 -20.63 2.27 -8.71
CA SER A 424 -20.61 0.90 -8.18
C SER A 424 -21.69 0.04 -8.81
N VAL A 425 -21.42 -1.25 -8.95
CA VAL A 425 -22.44 -2.26 -9.22
C VAL A 425 -22.77 -2.98 -7.93
N SER A 426 -23.81 -2.51 -7.26
CA SER A 426 -24.29 -3.05 -6.00
C SER A 426 -25.50 -3.96 -6.21
N MET A 427 -25.43 -5.19 -5.68
CA MET A 427 -26.46 -6.23 -5.80
C MET A 427 -26.92 -6.70 -4.43
N ILE A 428 -28.22 -6.92 -4.25
CA ILE A 428 -28.76 -7.66 -3.11
C ILE A 428 -29.32 -8.98 -3.60
N PHE A 429 -28.88 -10.06 -3.01
CA PHE A 429 -29.42 -11.41 -3.21
C PHE A 429 -30.34 -11.73 -2.03
N THR A 430 -31.63 -11.89 -2.33
CA THR A 430 -32.67 -12.10 -1.33
C THR A 430 -33.27 -13.49 -1.47
N GLY A 431 -33.57 -14.15 -0.39
CA GLY A 431 -34.26 -15.45 -0.41
C GLY A 431 -33.85 -16.38 0.73
N SER A 432 -34.58 -17.47 0.87
CA SER A 432 -34.37 -18.46 1.94
C SER A 432 -32.97 -19.10 1.89
N PRO A 433 -32.47 -19.64 3.01
CA PRO A 433 -31.21 -20.40 3.02
C PRO A 433 -31.25 -21.55 2.01
N GLY A 434 -30.11 -21.80 1.35
CA GLY A 434 -29.96 -22.93 0.43
C GLY A 434 -30.58 -22.76 -0.95
N THR A 435 -30.99 -21.53 -1.35
CA THR A 435 -31.54 -21.23 -2.68
C THR A 435 -30.49 -20.86 -3.73
N GLY A 436 -29.19 -20.83 -3.38
CA GLY A 436 -28.10 -20.67 -4.34
C GLY A 436 -27.47 -19.28 -4.40
N LYS A 437 -27.67 -18.39 -3.41
CA LYS A 437 -27.11 -17.03 -3.36
C LYS A 437 -25.58 -17.01 -3.48
N THR A 438 -24.88 -17.79 -2.67
CA THR A 438 -23.41 -17.87 -2.70
C THR A 438 -22.90 -18.48 -4.02
N MET A 439 -23.61 -19.47 -4.58
CA MET A 439 -23.30 -20.04 -5.90
C MET A 439 -23.42 -18.97 -7.00
N ALA A 440 -24.47 -18.16 -6.98
CA ALA A 440 -24.66 -17.09 -7.95
C ALA A 440 -23.56 -16.03 -7.86
N ALA A 441 -23.10 -15.68 -6.65
CA ALA A 441 -21.99 -14.76 -6.45
C ALA A 441 -20.69 -15.31 -7.08
N GLN A 442 -20.41 -16.61 -6.93
CA GLN A 442 -19.27 -17.28 -7.57
C GLN A 442 -19.39 -17.30 -9.11
N ILE A 443 -20.60 -17.50 -9.64
CA ILE A 443 -20.86 -17.48 -11.09
C ILE A 443 -20.63 -16.08 -11.65
N VAL A 444 -21.10 -15.03 -10.96
CA VAL A 444 -20.83 -13.63 -11.33
C VAL A 444 -19.34 -13.35 -11.34
N ALA A 445 -18.60 -13.81 -10.32
CA ALA A 445 -17.16 -13.64 -10.23
C ALA A 445 -16.43 -14.31 -11.40
N LYS A 446 -16.79 -15.55 -11.71
CA LYS A 446 -16.23 -16.29 -12.85
C LYS A 446 -16.55 -15.63 -14.19
N GLU A 447 -17.78 -15.16 -14.36
CA GLU A 447 -18.23 -14.47 -15.57
C GLU A 447 -17.49 -13.15 -15.80
N LEU A 448 -17.16 -12.43 -14.73
CA LEU A 448 -16.40 -11.18 -14.77
C LEU A 448 -14.88 -11.40 -14.77
N GLY A 449 -14.42 -12.62 -14.50
CA GLY A 449 -12.99 -12.91 -14.34
C GLY A 449 -12.39 -12.32 -13.08
N MET A 450 -13.19 -11.95 -12.09
CA MET A 450 -12.76 -11.28 -10.85
C MET A 450 -12.66 -12.26 -9.68
N ASP A 451 -11.71 -12.03 -8.79
CA ASP A 451 -11.67 -12.75 -7.51
C ASP A 451 -12.83 -12.30 -6.61
N ILE A 452 -13.39 -13.24 -5.85
CA ILE A 452 -14.47 -12.95 -4.90
C ILE A 452 -14.03 -13.23 -3.47
N TYR A 453 -14.26 -12.26 -2.59
CA TYR A 453 -13.95 -12.34 -1.17
C TYR A 453 -15.23 -12.32 -0.34
N ARG A 454 -15.42 -13.40 0.43
CA ARG A 454 -16.53 -13.48 1.39
C ARG A 454 -16.16 -12.80 2.68
N ILE A 455 -16.97 -11.87 3.07
CA ILE A 455 -16.87 -11.11 4.31
C ILE A 455 -18.06 -11.51 5.19
N SER A 456 -17.76 -12.06 6.39
CA SER A 456 -18.78 -12.31 7.40
C SER A 456 -18.96 -11.05 8.23
N LEU A 457 -20.11 -10.41 8.12
CA LEU A 457 -20.41 -9.21 8.90
C LEU A 457 -20.35 -9.45 10.41
N ALA A 458 -20.62 -10.67 10.86
CA ALA A 458 -20.46 -11.06 12.28
C ALA A 458 -19.01 -10.93 12.77
N ASN A 459 -18.02 -11.05 11.87
CA ASN A 459 -16.59 -10.91 12.21
C ASN A 459 -16.07 -9.48 12.05
N VAL A 460 -16.79 -8.63 11.35
CA VAL A 460 -16.43 -7.22 11.08
C VAL A 460 -16.97 -6.31 12.16
N VAL A 461 -18.17 -6.61 12.67
CA VAL A 461 -18.84 -5.88 13.73
C VAL A 461 -18.10 -6.12 15.05
N SER A 462 -17.64 -5.04 15.68
CA SER A 462 -16.97 -5.05 16.98
C SER A 462 -17.84 -4.44 18.06
N LYS A 463 -17.62 -4.89 19.31
CA LYS A 463 -18.24 -4.27 20.49
C LYS A 463 -17.63 -2.91 20.85
N TYR A 464 -16.51 -2.55 20.24
CA TYR A 464 -15.80 -1.31 20.51
C TYR A 464 -16.17 -0.25 19.47
N ILE A 465 -16.45 0.97 19.95
CA ILE A 465 -16.85 2.10 19.11
C ILE A 465 -15.72 2.47 18.14
N GLY A 466 -16.03 2.59 16.84
CA GLY A 466 -15.09 2.96 15.79
C GLY A 466 -14.29 1.80 15.17
N GLU A 467 -14.22 0.64 15.80
CA GLU A 467 -13.51 -0.53 15.21
C GLU A 467 -14.23 -1.10 13.99
N THR A 468 -15.55 -1.15 14.00
CA THR A 468 -16.35 -1.61 12.85
C THR A 468 -16.09 -0.71 11.65
N GLU A 469 -16.09 0.61 11.84
CA GLU A 469 -15.82 1.59 10.79
C GLU A 469 -14.39 1.44 10.25
N LYS A 470 -13.40 1.26 11.12
CA LYS A 470 -12.01 1.02 10.74
C LYS A 470 -11.87 -0.28 9.93
N ASN A 471 -12.51 -1.37 10.39
CA ASN A 471 -12.49 -2.66 9.70
C ASN A 471 -13.12 -2.58 8.30
N LEU A 472 -14.25 -1.86 8.17
CA LEU A 472 -14.90 -1.66 6.88
C LEU A 472 -14.05 -0.80 5.95
N ASN A 473 -13.45 0.30 6.43
CA ASN A 473 -12.54 1.13 5.64
C ASN A 473 -11.41 0.29 5.06
N GLU A 474 -10.69 -0.48 5.90
CA GLU A 474 -9.60 -1.35 5.48
C GLU A 474 -10.02 -2.35 4.38
N ILE A 475 -11.20 -2.97 4.53
CA ILE A 475 -11.74 -3.90 3.52
C ILE A 475 -12.02 -3.18 2.19
N PHE A 476 -12.69 -2.03 2.22
CA PHE A 476 -13.04 -1.29 1.00
C PHE A 476 -11.82 -0.68 0.32
N ASP A 477 -10.84 -0.18 1.07
CA ASP A 477 -9.62 0.41 0.54
C ASP A 477 -8.75 -0.67 -0.13
N ASN A 478 -8.58 -1.83 0.50
CA ASN A 478 -7.88 -2.98 -0.09
C ASN A 478 -8.61 -3.50 -1.36
N ALA A 479 -9.94 -3.57 -1.32
CA ALA A 479 -10.74 -4.01 -2.46
C ALA A 479 -10.69 -3.05 -3.64
N LYS A 480 -10.59 -1.75 -3.37
CA LYS A 480 -10.49 -0.70 -4.40
C LYS A 480 -9.24 -0.85 -5.26
N GLN A 481 -8.12 -1.20 -4.61
CA GLN A 481 -6.85 -1.44 -5.29
C GLN A 481 -6.81 -2.78 -6.04
N SER A 482 -7.60 -3.76 -5.61
CA SER A 482 -7.47 -5.16 -6.04
C SER A 482 -8.47 -5.60 -7.10
N HIS A 483 -9.42 -4.76 -7.51
CA HIS A 483 -10.46 -5.09 -8.50
C HIS A 483 -11.18 -6.40 -8.21
N VAL A 484 -11.65 -6.57 -6.98
CA VAL A 484 -12.31 -7.78 -6.49
C VAL A 484 -13.81 -7.57 -6.26
N ILE A 485 -14.54 -8.66 -6.14
CA ILE A 485 -15.93 -8.65 -5.71
C ILE A 485 -15.98 -8.82 -4.19
N LEU A 486 -16.61 -7.86 -3.51
CA LEU A 486 -16.91 -7.97 -2.10
C LEU A 486 -18.26 -8.66 -1.91
N PHE A 487 -18.24 -9.84 -1.33
CA PHE A 487 -19.44 -10.62 -1.04
C PHE A 487 -19.71 -10.63 0.48
N PHE A 488 -20.67 -9.81 0.90
CA PHE A 488 -21.13 -9.76 2.29
C PHE A 488 -22.22 -10.82 2.48
N ASP A 489 -21.87 -11.87 3.20
CA ASP A 489 -22.81 -12.93 3.55
C ASP A 489 -23.50 -12.63 4.87
N GLU A 490 -24.73 -13.12 5.04
CA GLU A 490 -25.55 -12.89 6.23
C GLU A 490 -25.72 -11.40 6.57
N ALA A 491 -26.01 -10.58 5.55
CA ALA A 491 -26.14 -9.12 5.74
C ALA A 491 -27.24 -8.71 6.72
N ASP A 492 -28.18 -9.60 7.01
CA ASP A 492 -29.22 -9.43 8.01
C ASP A 492 -28.66 -9.20 9.44
N ALA A 493 -27.42 -9.57 9.71
CA ALA A 493 -26.78 -9.32 11.02
C ALA A 493 -26.64 -7.82 11.36
N LEU A 494 -26.39 -6.97 10.34
CA LEU A 494 -26.29 -5.51 10.50
C LEU A 494 -27.63 -4.78 10.31
N PHE A 495 -28.60 -5.40 9.64
CA PHE A 495 -29.85 -4.78 9.25
C PHE A 495 -31.07 -5.33 10.01
N SER A 496 -30.87 -5.78 11.26
CA SER A 496 -32.00 -6.10 12.13
C SER A 496 -32.93 -4.88 12.22
N ARG A 497 -34.27 -5.12 12.18
CA ARG A 497 -35.29 -4.07 12.17
C ARG A 497 -34.92 -2.91 13.07
N ARG A 498 -35.09 -1.68 12.57
CA ARG A 498 -35.18 -0.48 13.39
C ARG A 498 -36.30 -0.68 14.41
N THR A 499 -36.01 -1.32 15.53
CA THR A 499 -36.81 -1.24 16.73
C THR A 499 -36.74 0.21 17.20
N GLU A 500 -37.88 0.75 17.62
CA GLU A 500 -37.90 2.04 18.32
C GLU A 500 -36.78 2.04 19.35
N VAL A 501 -35.90 3.04 19.24
CA VAL A 501 -34.66 3.18 20.02
C VAL A 501 -35.01 3.04 21.50
N LYS A 502 -34.79 1.86 22.08
CA LYS A 502 -34.98 1.60 23.50
C LYS A 502 -33.67 1.52 24.29
N ASP A 503 -32.56 1.25 23.57
CA ASP A 503 -31.23 1.13 24.16
C ASP A 503 -30.12 1.76 23.29
N SER A 504 -29.02 2.13 23.95
CA SER A 504 -27.82 2.70 23.31
C SER A 504 -27.27 1.81 22.19
N ASN A 505 -27.37 0.49 22.29
CA ASN A 505 -26.91 -0.48 21.31
C ASN A 505 -27.65 -0.38 19.96
N ASP A 506 -28.96 -0.09 19.97
CA ASP A 506 -29.76 0.07 18.75
C ASP A 506 -29.32 1.29 17.93
N LYS A 507 -28.80 2.32 18.61
CA LYS A 507 -28.30 3.55 17.98
C LYS A 507 -26.98 3.31 17.23
N TYR A 508 -26.11 2.47 17.78
CA TYR A 508 -24.81 2.13 17.16
C TYR A 508 -24.99 1.23 15.95
N SER A 509 -25.83 0.20 16.01
CA SER A 509 -26.12 -0.68 14.87
C SER A 509 -26.69 0.08 13.66
N ASN A 510 -27.50 1.11 13.91
CA ASN A 510 -28.01 1.97 12.83
C ASN A 510 -26.91 2.85 12.19
N MET A 511 -25.91 3.30 12.98
CA MET A 511 -24.76 4.05 12.46
C MET A 511 -23.86 3.17 11.60
N GLU A 512 -23.57 1.96 12.05
CA GLU A 512 -22.74 1.00 11.30
C GLU A 512 -23.38 0.60 9.96
N ALA A 513 -24.70 0.37 9.95
CA ALA A 513 -25.44 0.10 8.73
C ALA A 513 -25.42 1.30 7.75
N ALA A 514 -25.56 2.53 8.27
CA ALA A 514 -25.47 3.74 7.45
C ALA A 514 -24.06 3.94 6.90
N PHE A 515 -23.03 3.65 7.69
CA PHE A 515 -21.63 3.73 7.25
C PHE A 515 -21.32 2.72 6.15
N LEU A 516 -21.74 1.45 6.31
CA LEU A 516 -21.58 0.44 5.25
C LEU A 516 -22.25 0.88 3.95
N LEU A 517 -23.47 1.46 4.03
CA LEU A 517 -24.18 1.99 2.86
C LEU A 517 -23.39 3.10 2.17
N GLN A 518 -22.86 4.04 2.94
CA GLN A 518 -22.04 5.12 2.39
C GLN A 518 -20.81 4.54 1.66
N LYS A 519 -20.12 3.57 2.27
CA LYS A 519 -18.97 2.92 1.65
C LYS A 519 -19.33 2.17 0.37
N ILE A 520 -20.47 1.50 0.32
CA ILE A 520 -20.98 0.86 -0.90
C ILE A 520 -21.24 1.89 -2.01
N GLU A 521 -21.78 3.07 -1.70
CA GLU A 521 -22.02 4.14 -2.67
C GLU A 521 -20.72 4.77 -3.21
N GLU A 522 -19.73 4.93 -2.33
CA GLU A 522 -18.41 5.50 -2.66
C GLU A 522 -17.52 4.51 -3.41
N PHE A 523 -17.73 3.21 -3.21
CA PHE A 523 -16.93 2.16 -3.82
C PHE A 523 -17.21 2.03 -5.31
N SER A 524 -16.16 2.07 -6.12
CA SER A 524 -16.31 1.99 -7.58
C SER A 524 -16.32 0.56 -8.14
N GLY A 525 -16.24 -0.45 -7.29
CA GLY A 525 -16.20 -1.88 -7.67
C GLY A 525 -17.55 -2.59 -7.63
N VAL A 526 -17.51 -3.90 -7.44
CA VAL A 526 -18.68 -4.80 -7.37
C VAL A 526 -18.91 -5.23 -5.93
N VAL A 527 -20.13 -5.00 -5.42
CA VAL A 527 -20.56 -5.42 -4.09
C VAL A 527 -21.80 -6.29 -4.18
N ILE A 528 -21.78 -7.42 -3.51
CA ILE A 528 -22.91 -8.35 -3.41
C ILE A 528 -23.26 -8.52 -1.93
N LEU A 529 -24.49 -8.24 -1.56
CA LEU A 529 -25.04 -8.49 -0.22
C LEU A 529 -26.00 -9.67 -0.29
N ALA A 530 -25.81 -10.71 0.52
CA ALA A 530 -26.73 -11.82 0.65
C ALA A 530 -27.51 -11.74 1.96
N THR A 531 -28.81 -11.87 1.89
CA THR A 531 -29.70 -11.84 3.05
C THR A 531 -30.80 -12.90 2.96
N ASN A 532 -31.22 -13.36 4.12
CA ASN A 532 -32.39 -14.23 4.25
C ASN A 532 -33.68 -13.45 4.60
N LEU A 533 -33.55 -12.17 5.01
CA LEU A 533 -34.61 -11.34 5.57
C LEU A 533 -34.77 -10.01 4.82
N VAL A 534 -35.31 -10.06 3.60
CA VAL A 534 -35.57 -8.87 2.74
C VAL A 534 -36.39 -7.78 3.44
N GLN A 535 -37.31 -8.19 4.30
CA GLN A 535 -38.20 -7.29 5.03
C GLN A 535 -37.48 -6.41 6.07
N ASN A 536 -36.24 -6.72 6.42
CA ASN A 536 -35.45 -5.94 7.34
C ASN A 536 -34.80 -4.72 6.69
N PHE A 537 -34.75 -4.69 5.36
CA PHE A 537 -34.19 -3.57 4.61
C PHE A 537 -35.24 -2.49 4.38
N ASP A 538 -34.94 -1.27 4.81
CA ASP A 538 -35.83 -0.13 4.58
C ASP A 538 -35.83 0.31 3.09
N GLU A 539 -36.82 1.12 2.74
CA GLU A 539 -36.95 1.67 1.38
C GLU A 539 -35.74 2.54 0.97
N ALA A 540 -35.10 3.23 1.93
CA ALA A 540 -33.96 4.05 1.67
C ALA A 540 -32.73 3.22 1.28
N PHE A 541 -32.59 2.03 1.89
CA PHE A 541 -31.57 1.06 1.51
C PHE A 541 -31.79 0.51 0.11
N LYS A 542 -33.03 0.05 -0.17
CA LYS A 542 -33.36 -0.56 -1.48
C LYS A 542 -33.12 0.40 -2.64
N ARG A 543 -33.38 1.71 -2.44
CA ARG A 543 -33.15 2.74 -3.47
C ARG A 543 -31.68 2.97 -3.81
N ARG A 544 -30.76 2.60 -2.92
CA ARG A 544 -29.32 2.74 -3.10
C ARG A 544 -28.69 1.54 -3.81
N MET A 545 -29.39 0.40 -3.87
CA MET A 545 -28.93 -0.80 -4.54
C MET A 545 -29.38 -0.81 -5.99
N ARG A 546 -28.45 -1.10 -6.91
CA ARG A 546 -28.76 -1.12 -8.35
C ARG A 546 -29.59 -2.32 -8.77
N PHE A 547 -29.29 -3.48 -8.17
CA PHE A 547 -29.97 -4.72 -8.49
C PHE A 547 -30.46 -5.38 -7.22
N ILE A 548 -31.75 -5.77 -7.23
CA ILE A 548 -32.34 -6.61 -6.20
C ILE A 548 -32.75 -7.90 -6.89
N ILE A 549 -32.10 -8.99 -6.54
CA ILE A 549 -32.25 -10.28 -7.21
C ILE A 549 -32.84 -11.27 -6.23
N ASP A 550 -34.04 -11.74 -6.56
CA ASP A 550 -34.77 -12.68 -5.72
C ASP A 550 -34.38 -14.13 -6.05
N PHE A 551 -34.13 -14.90 -4.99
CA PHE A 551 -33.85 -16.33 -5.00
C PHE A 551 -35.01 -17.07 -4.33
N PRO A 552 -36.15 -17.19 -5.00
CA PRO A 552 -37.33 -17.79 -4.39
C PRO A 552 -37.10 -19.27 -4.09
N PHE A 553 -37.87 -19.77 -3.16
CA PHE A 553 -37.88 -21.20 -2.88
C PHE A 553 -38.30 -21.95 -4.17
N PRO A 554 -37.63 -23.07 -4.54
CA PRO A 554 -37.87 -23.70 -5.83
C PRO A 554 -39.25 -24.34 -5.92
N ASP A 555 -40.01 -24.01 -6.98
CA ASP A 555 -41.25 -24.68 -7.36
C ASP A 555 -40.99 -26.10 -7.89
N ALA A 556 -42.03 -26.82 -8.23
CA ALA A 556 -41.94 -28.20 -8.68
C ALA A 556 -41.01 -28.37 -9.90
N ASP A 557 -41.10 -27.48 -10.91
CA ASP A 557 -40.29 -27.57 -12.12
C ASP A 557 -38.80 -27.32 -11.82
N ARG A 558 -38.50 -26.36 -10.94
CA ARG A 558 -37.11 -26.08 -10.49
C ARG A 558 -36.59 -27.20 -9.61
N ARG A 559 -37.39 -27.76 -8.69
CA ARG A 559 -37.01 -28.96 -7.91
C ARG A 559 -36.67 -30.13 -8.84
N ARG A 560 -37.47 -30.36 -9.89
CA ARG A 560 -37.19 -31.38 -10.90
C ARG A 560 -35.83 -31.13 -11.59
N ALA A 561 -35.57 -29.90 -11.97
CA ALA A 561 -34.30 -29.52 -12.58
C ALA A 561 -33.10 -29.68 -11.57
N LEU A 562 -33.31 -29.35 -10.31
CA LEU A 562 -32.31 -29.51 -9.25
C LEU A 562 -31.97 -30.98 -8.99
N TRP A 563 -32.99 -31.85 -8.90
CA TRP A 563 -32.80 -33.30 -8.73
C TRP A 563 -32.02 -33.92 -9.89
N LYS A 564 -32.34 -33.56 -11.15
CA LYS A 564 -31.60 -34.05 -12.31
C LYS A 564 -30.15 -33.63 -12.34
N ARG A 565 -29.81 -32.46 -11.80
CA ARG A 565 -28.43 -31.92 -11.73
C ARG A 565 -27.68 -32.34 -10.49
N ALA A 566 -28.35 -32.84 -9.45
CA ALA A 566 -27.73 -33.22 -8.19
C ALA A 566 -26.82 -34.44 -8.33
N PHE A 567 -26.99 -35.25 -9.35
CA PHE A 567 -26.20 -36.45 -9.64
C PHE A 567 -25.27 -36.22 -10.83
N PRO A 568 -23.96 -36.45 -10.71
CA PRO A 568 -23.02 -36.42 -11.82
C PRO A 568 -23.34 -37.51 -12.85
N GLU A 569 -23.01 -37.32 -14.13
CA GLU A 569 -23.23 -38.31 -15.18
C GLU A 569 -22.60 -39.68 -14.91
N LYS A 570 -21.50 -39.72 -14.16
CA LYS A 570 -20.81 -40.96 -13.77
C LYS A 570 -21.45 -41.68 -12.58
N ALA A 571 -22.44 -41.08 -11.92
CA ALA A 571 -23.08 -41.70 -10.78
C ALA A 571 -23.90 -42.92 -11.20
N PRO A 572 -23.77 -44.09 -10.55
CA PRO A 572 -24.55 -45.29 -10.87
C PRO A 572 -25.99 -45.10 -10.38
N LEU A 573 -26.85 -44.54 -11.20
CA LEU A 573 -28.27 -44.34 -10.87
C LEU A 573 -29.08 -45.58 -11.19
N GLY A 574 -29.88 -46.02 -10.22
CA GLY A 574 -30.94 -47.00 -10.42
C GLY A 574 -32.28 -46.37 -10.77
N ASN A 575 -33.38 -47.07 -10.48
CA ASN A 575 -34.70 -46.51 -10.68
C ASN A 575 -35.01 -45.50 -9.55
N ILE A 576 -35.05 -44.20 -9.90
CA ILE A 576 -35.36 -43.10 -8.98
C ILE A 576 -36.67 -42.45 -9.48
N ASP A 577 -37.66 -42.36 -8.61
CA ASP A 577 -38.92 -41.66 -8.91
C ASP A 577 -38.77 -40.18 -8.53
N PHE A 578 -38.26 -39.40 -9.48
CA PHE A 578 -38.10 -37.94 -9.31
C PHE A 578 -39.46 -37.24 -9.20
N GLU A 579 -40.54 -37.75 -9.82
CA GLU A 579 -41.84 -37.10 -9.76
C GLU A 579 -42.46 -37.23 -8.37
N PHE A 580 -42.29 -38.38 -7.72
CA PHE A 580 -42.69 -38.56 -6.34
C PHE A 580 -41.89 -37.59 -5.43
N LEU A 581 -40.56 -37.51 -5.57
CA LEU A 581 -39.73 -36.62 -4.79
C LEU A 581 -40.11 -35.15 -4.96
N VAL A 582 -40.42 -34.73 -6.18
CA VAL A 582 -40.81 -33.36 -6.50
C VAL A 582 -42.17 -32.99 -5.95
N SER A 583 -43.13 -33.92 -6.02
CA SER A 583 -44.51 -33.67 -5.60
C SER A 583 -44.72 -33.73 -4.10
N HIS A 584 -43.96 -34.59 -3.40
CA HIS A 584 -44.15 -34.83 -1.97
C HIS A 584 -43.26 -33.97 -1.07
N TYR A 585 -42.12 -33.52 -1.58
CA TYR A 585 -41.16 -32.81 -0.72
C TYR A 585 -40.82 -31.41 -1.22
N GLU A 586 -41.13 -30.43 -0.40
CA GLU A 586 -40.66 -29.05 -0.59
C GLU A 586 -39.25 -28.90 -0.03
N LEU A 587 -38.25 -29.00 -0.91
CA LEU A 587 -36.84 -29.00 -0.57
C LEU A 587 -36.12 -27.83 -1.24
N SER A 588 -35.16 -27.22 -0.51
CA SER A 588 -34.26 -26.24 -1.09
C SER A 588 -33.19 -26.92 -1.95
N GLY A 589 -32.47 -26.16 -2.76
CA GLY A 589 -31.36 -26.68 -3.56
C GLY A 589 -30.25 -27.32 -2.71
N SER A 590 -29.95 -26.77 -1.54
CA SER A 590 -28.98 -27.36 -0.62
C SER A 590 -29.47 -28.69 -0.02
N ASN A 591 -30.75 -28.78 0.35
CA ASN A 591 -31.30 -30.04 0.84
C ASN A 591 -31.23 -31.14 -0.22
N ILE A 592 -31.65 -30.83 -1.47
CA ILE A 592 -31.60 -31.79 -2.60
C ILE A 592 -30.15 -32.28 -2.81
N ARG A 593 -29.18 -31.37 -2.83
CA ARG A 593 -27.77 -31.74 -3.01
C ARG A 593 -27.24 -32.60 -1.86
N ASN A 594 -27.58 -32.27 -0.62
CA ASN A 594 -27.18 -33.06 0.55
C ASN A 594 -27.78 -34.45 0.53
N ILE A 595 -29.06 -34.56 0.17
CA ILE A 595 -29.74 -35.86 0.07
C ILE A 595 -29.12 -36.69 -1.05
N ALA A 596 -28.87 -36.12 -2.23
CA ALA A 596 -28.21 -36.81 -3.33
C ALA A 596 -26.81 -37.33 -2.96
N LEU A 597 -26.00 -36.48 -2.33
CA LEU A 597 -24.67 -36.87 -1.89
C LEU A 597 -24.73 -37.96 -0.81
N HIS A 598 -25.61 -37.82 0.19
CA HIS A 598 -25.73 -38.82 1.26
C HIS A 598 -26.26 -40.16 0.72
N SER A 599 -27.22 -40.15 -0.22
CA SER A 599 -27.71 -41.35 -0.88
C SER A 599 -26.61 -42.07 -1.68
N ALA A 600 -25.71 -41.30 -2.30
CA ALA A 600 -24.53 -41.86 -2.98
C ALA A 600 -23.58 -42.56 -2.01
N PHE A 601 -23.29 -41.97 -0.84
CA PHE A 601 -22.50 -42.61 0.19
C PHE A 601 -23.16 -43.87 0.76
N LEU A 602 -24.48 -43.86 0.97
CA LEU A 602 -25.20 -45.05 1.43
C LEU A 602 -25.16 -46.18 0.39
N ALA A 603 -25.28 -45.89 -0.89
CA ALA A 603 -25.13 -46.86 -1.96
C ALA A 603 -23.68 -47.40 -2.04
N ALA A 604 -22.68 -46.53 -1.92
CA ALA A 604 -21.29 -46.95 -1.99
C ALA A 604 -20.82 -47.74 -0.77
N SER A 605 -21.45 -47.60 0.40
CA SER A 605 -21.15 -48.37 1.61
C SER A 605 -21.74 -49.78 1.61
N GLY A 606 -22.68 -50.05 0.68
CA GLY A 606 -23.24 -51.39 0.49
C GLY A 606 -22.48 -52.22 -0.53
N THR A 607 -23.11 -53.27 -1.03
CA THR A 607 -22.55 -54.21 -2.02
C THR A 607 -22.68 -53.69 -3.46
N GLU A 608 -22.06 -52.55 -3.78
CA GLU A 608 -21.99 -51.90 -5.11
C GLU A 608 -23.36 -51.78 -5.82
N GLU A 609 -24.42 -51.50 -5.10
CA GLU A 609 -25.73 -51.27 -5.66
C GLU A 609 -25.88 -49.86 -6.28
N PRO A 610 -26.62 -49.70 -7.36
CA PRO A 610 -26.91 -48.37 -7.90
C PRO A 610 -27.73 -47.55 -6.89
N ILE A 611 -27.56 -46.23 -6.95
CA ILE A 611 -28.31 -45.30 -6.09
C ILE A 611 -29.81 -45.41 -6.41
N GLY A 612 -30.58 -45.98 -5.51
CA GLY A 612 -32.03 -46.18 -5.66
C GLY A 612 -32.85 -45.46 -4.60
N MET A 613 -34.20 -45.60 -4.69
CA MET A 613 -35.13 -44.94 -3.77
C MET A 613 -34.87 -45.29 -2.30
N LYS A 614 -34.40 -46.50 -1.96
CA LYS A 614 -34.07 -46.86 -0.59
C LYS A 614 -33.01 -45.95 0.01
N HIS A 615 -31.98 -45.65 -0.76
CA HIS A 615 -30.89 -44.77 -0.30
C HIS A 615 -31.34 -43.30 -0.17
N ILE A 616 -32.19 -42.84 -1.12
CA ILE A 616 -32.76 -41.50 -1.10
C ILE A 616 -33.71 -41.33 0.09
N MET A 617 -34.59 -42.30 0.36
CA MET A 617 -35.50 -42.23 1.50
C MET A 617 -34.79 -42.26 2.85
N ALA A 618 -33.71 -43.04 2.97
CA ALA A 618 -32.87 -43.04 4.15
C ALA A 618 -32.15 -41.68 4.34
N ALA A 619 -31.62 -41.10 3.26
CA ALA A 619 -30.99 -39.78 3.29
C ALA A 619 -32.00 -38.65 3.61
N LEU A 620 -33.21 -38.73 3.07
CA LEU A 620 -34.33 -37.83 3.35
C LEU A 620 -34.74 -37.88 4.83
N ARG A 621 -34.87 -39.07 5.42
CA ARG A 621 -35.14 -39.23 6.84
C ARG A 621 -34.11 -38.52 7.70
N ASN A 622 -32.82 -38.63 7.33
CA ASN A 622 -31.74 -37.96 8.06
C ASN A 622 -31.80 -36.43 7.88
N GLU A 623 -32.15 -35.92 6.71
CA GLU A 623 -32.28 -34.49 6.46
C GLU A 623 -33.48 -33.88 7.23
N TYR A 624 -34.58 -34.59 7.35
CA TYR A 624 -35.73 -34.21 8.18
C TYR A 624 -35.37 -34.17 9.67
N ALA A 625 -34.61 -35.17 10.14
CA ALA A 625 -34.14 -35.20 11.54
C ALA A 625 -33.27 -34.00 11.90
N LYS A 626 -32.42 -33.52 10.99
CA LYS A 626 -31.62 -32.26 11.17
C LYS A 626 -32.53 -31.05 11.37
N SER A 627 -33.69 -31.03 10.74
CA SER A 627 -34.67 -29.94 10.86
C SER A 627 -35.61 -30.10 12.07
N GLY A 628 -35.39 -31.09 12.92
CA GLY A 628 -36.24 -31.41 14.07
C GLY A 628 -37.64 -31.94 13.68
N LYS A 629 -37.82 -32.36 12.42
CA LYS A 629 -39.08 -32.90 11.91
C LYS A 629 -39.05 -34.42 11.99
N ALA A 630 -40.16 -35.03 12.45
CA ALA A 630 -40.32 -36.46 12.43
C ALA A 630 -40.62 -36.91 10.99
N PHE A 631 -39.92 -37.95 10.53
CA PHE A 631 -40.20 -38.57 9.23
C PHE A 631 -41.17 -39.73 9.43
N THR A 632 -42.43 -39.46 9.21
CA THR A 632 -43.55 -40.41 9.47
C THR A 632 -43.85 -41.26 8.26
N ARG A 633 -44.72 -42.32 8.47
CA ARG A 633 -45.24 -43.15 7.39
C ARG A 633 -46.02 -42.36 6.34
N ALA A 634 -46.72 -41.32 6.76
CA ALA A 634 -47.46 -40.47 5.83
C ALA A 634 -46.52 -39.68 4.90
N GLU A 635 -45.37 -39.22 5.44
CA GLU A 635 -44.36 -38.51 4.65
C GLU A 635 -43.58 -39.44 3.74
N ALA A 636 -43.33 -40.69 4.13
CA ALA A 636 -42.65 -41.66 3.29
C ALA A 636 -43.54 -42.20 2.13
N GLY A 637 -44.84 -42.05 2.25
CA GLY A 637 -45.79 -42.46 1.24
C GLY A 637 -45.64 -43.94 0.83
N GLU A 638 -45.71 -44.22 -0.46
CA GLU A 638 -45.57 -45.56 -1.02
C GLU A 638 -44.17 -46.16 -0.82
N TYR A 639 -43.13 -45.34 -0.56
CA TYR A 639 -41.76 -45.78 -0.33
C TYR A 639 -41.43 -46.04 1.16
N TYR A 640 -42.44 -46.13 2.06
CA TYR A 640 -42.24 -46.41 3.49
C TYR A 640 -41.54 -47.79 3.70
N TYR A 641 -41.80 -48.78 2.84
CA TYR A 641 -41.16 -50.09 2.86
C TYR A 641 -39.63 -50.01 2.78
N CYS A 642 -39.08 -48.98 2.10
CA CYS A 642 -37.62 -48.74 2.01
C CYS A 642 -36.95 -48.45 3.37
N LEU A 643 -37.73 -48.09 4.40
CA LEU A 643 -37.28 -47.72 5.73
C LEU A 643 -37.48 -48.80 6.79
N THR A 644 -38.18 -49.91 6.44
CA THR A 644 -38.57 -50.94 7.38
C THR A 644 -37.68 -52.21 7.31
N ASP A 645 -36.86 -52.32 6.27
CA ASP A 645 -35.87 -53.40 6.14
C ASP A 645 -34.51 -53.00 6.72
N ASN A 646 -34.39 -52.99 8.05
CA ASN A 646 -33.15 -53.05 8.83
C ASN A 646 -33.42 -53.71 10.19
#